data_1c57818bed3333156844431866dd2c7d
#
_entry.id   1c57818bed3333156844431866dd2c7d
#
_cell.length_a   1.000
_cell.length_b   1.000
_cell.length_c   1.000
_cell.angle_alpha   90.00
_cell.angle_beta   90.00
_cell.angle_gamma   90.00
#
_symmetry.space_group_name_H-M   'P 1'
#
loop_
_entity.id
_entity.type
_entity.pdbx_description
1 polymer ?
#
loop_
_entity_poly.entity_id
_entity_poly.type
_entity_poly.pdbx_seq_one_letter_code
_entity_poly.pdbx_strand_id
1 'polypeptide(L)'
;MASTVASAMASTSAAEPDPDAAARKRYEGLLTVRTRAIKGKGAWYWAHLEPMLLNNAVKLKCSLCDSLFSASNPSRTASEHLKRGACPNFNHSSLPSPSPISTVLSHSHSNNGRKRTSTSTSNSPNQDHSVQHLVLSGGKDDLCALAVFEDSVKKLKSPRNLSHVAPPELTKDQVNSAVELLADWFYESCGSVPLSALEHPKFQSFLTQLGLPVTLLRREIYGSRLDDRFGLAKAESETRMRDTMFFQVGCDGWKGEDGVVKFIVNLPNGTSVFNKVVFGGGGGVVSSKYAEEILWELVSGVCGSDVQRCVGVVADRFKGKALRNLEVQNHWMVNVACQVQGFMGLIKDFSIGLPLFSVVTENCLKVANFINTESQVRSSFLRYRMQELECAGLVRVPSPKCHVLKDFAASVFPMLEDILSCAAVIQMVVLEDTFKVACMEDPLAREVAGIVQSEGFWNELEAVYSLVKLIRGVVQDIGAERPLIGRCLPLWEEVRTKVVKEWCVKYSVAEAPVVEILEKRFRKNYHPAWSAAFILDPLYLVKDASGKYLPPFNCLTREQEKDVDKLLTRLASREEAHVVLMELMKWRSEGLDPLYAQAVQMKQRDPVTGKMKVANPLSSRLVWETCLSEFKSLGKLAVRLIFLHGTSSGFKSNCSFIRKISANKHSRVSLERALKVVYIAAHAKLERRDFSNEEEKEAELLAREGSDDGMLAEVFADAPLL
;
A
#
# COMPACT_ATOMS: atom_id res chain seq x y z
N MET A 1 -47.61 -58.30 3.80
CA MET A 1 -48.61 -57.21 3.99
C MET A 1 -48.03 -55.99 3.37
N ALA A 2 -48.64 -55.54 2.34
CA ALA A 2 -48.23 -54.38 1.52
C ALA A 2 -48.52 -53.06 2.25
N SER A 3 -47.67 -52.05 2.02
CA SER A 3 -48.17 -50.69 2.05
C SER A 3 -47.31 -49.84 1.14
N THR A 4 -47.90 -49.41 0.10
CA THR A 4 -47.56 -48.48 -0.95
C THR A 4 -47.36 -47.07 -0.36
N VAL A 5 -46.28 -46.37 -0.75
CA VAL A 5 -46.18 -44.90 -0.57
C VAL A 5 -45.88 -44.29 -1.93
N ALA A 6 -46.81 -43.46 -2.35
CA ALA A 6 -46.82 -42.75 -3.60
C ALA A 6 -45.78 -41.61 -3.61
N SER A 7 -45.10 -41.47 -4.74
CA SER A 7 -44.25 -40.34 -5.14
C SER A 7 -45.10 -39.08 -5.37
N ALA A 8 -44.83 -38.02 -4.65
CA ALA A 8 -45.31 -36.68 -4.97
C ALA A 8 -44.15 -35.84 -5.47
N MET A 9 -44.14 -35.58 -6.75
CA MET A 9 -43.31 -34.53 -7.36
C MET A 9 -43.86 -33.17 -6.92
N ALA A 10 -43.03 -32.43 -6.17
CA ALA A 10 -43.26 -31.02 -5.87
C ALA A 10 -42.48 -30.16 -6.88
N SER A 11 -43.22 -29.58 -7.80
CA SER A 11 -42.76 -28.49 -8.66
C SER A 11 -42.47 -27.25 -7.80
N THR A 12 -41.22 -26.86 -7.71
CA THR A 12 -40.83 -25.58 -7.13
C THR A 12 -41.10 -24.47 -8.14
N SER A 13 -42.26 -23.81 -7.98
CA SER A 13 -42.50 -22.50 -8.58
C SER A 13 -41.60 -21.45 -7.90
N ALA A 14 -40.84 -20.70 -8.68
CA ALA A 14 -40.13 -19.53 -8.21
C ALA A 14 -41.13 -18.53 -7.62
N ALA A 15 -41.05 -18.30 -6.32
CA ALA A 15 -41.87 -17.30 -5.63
C ALA A 15 -41.43 -15.91 -6.11
N GLU A 16 -42.37 -15.14 -6.67
CA GLU A 16 -42.16 -13.71 -6.90
C GLU A 16 -41.79 -13.01 -5.57
N PRO A 17 -40.84 -12.08 -5.57
CA PRO A 17 -40.42 -11.40 -4.34
C PRO A 17 -41.57 -10.56 -3.79
N ASP A 18 -41.94 -10.83 -2.54
CA ASP A 18 -42.96 -10.11 -1.79
C ASP A 18 -42.67 -8.59 -1.81
N PRO A 19 -43.51 -7.75 -2.44
CA PRO A 19 -43.31 -6.32 -2.57
C PRO A 19 -43.24 -5.64 -1.20
N ASP A 20 -43.84 -6.20 -0.17
CA ASP A 20 -43.81 -5.70 1.21
C ASP A 20 -42.41 -5.86 1.83
N ALA A 21 -41.77 -6.99 1.57
CA ALA A 21 -40.41 -7.24 2.06
C ALA A 21 -39.37 -6.29 1.42
N ALA A 22 -39.53 -5.97 0.14
CA ALA A 22 -38.67 -5.05 -0.58
C ALA A 22 -38.81 -3.59 -0.06
N ALA A 23 -40.04 -3.16 0.20
CA ALA A 23 -40.31 -1.83 0.76
C ALA A 23 -39.76 -1.69 2.18
N ARG A 24 -39.89 -2.69 3.03
CA ARG A 24 -39.31 -2.71 4.40
C ARG A 24 -37.80 -2.68 4.38
N LYS A 25 -37.14 -3.49 3.55
CA LYS A 25 -35.68 -3.49 3.40
C LYS A 25 -35.13 -2.13 2.93
N ARG A 26 -35.86 -1.48 2.01
CA ARG A 26 -35.50 -0.14 1.55
C ARG A 26 -35.68 0.91 2.64
N TYR A 27 -36.75 0.84 3.43
CA TYR A 27 -37.01 1.71 4.58
C TYR A 27 -35.89 1.61 5.62
N GLU A 28 -35.51 0.39 6.02
CA GLU A 28 -34.41 0.15 6.97
C GLU A 28 -33.07 0.66 6.46
N GLY A 29 -32.80 0.49 5.15
CA GLY A 29 -31.62 1.05 4.50
C GLY A 29 -31.54 2.59 4.61
N LEU A 30 -32.64 3.27 4.30
CA LEU A 30 -32.69 4.74 4.40
C LEU A 30 -32.64 5.25 5.84
N LEU A 31 -33.21 4.50 6.80
CA LEU A 31 -33.12 4.81 8.23
C LEU A 31 -31.68 4.71 8.74
N THR A 32 -30.96 3.69 8.29
CA THR A 32 -29.53 3.52 8.61
C THR A 32 -28.68 4.67 8.04
N VAL A 33 -28.94 5.08 6.79
CA VAL A 33 -28.26 6.22 6.16
C VAL A 33 -28.55 7.52 6.94
N ARG A 34 -29.80 7.78 7.32
CA ARG A 34 -30.19 8.93 8.14
C ARG A 34 -29.50 8.93 9.50
N THR A 35 -29.45 7.80 10.18
CA THR A 35 -28.80 7.67 11.49
C THR A 35 -27.30 7.96 11.43
N ARG A 36 -26.64 7.54 10.35
CA ARG A 36 -25.22 7.88 10.12
C ARG A 36 -25.03 9.37 9.82
N ALA A 37 -25.91 9.96 9.02
CA ALA A 37 -25.85 11.37 8.67
C ALA A 37 -26.05 12.30 9.89
N ILE A 38 -26.98 11.98 10.80
CA ILE A 38 -27.21 12.71 12.04
C ILE A 38 -25.99 12.64 12.98
N LYS A 39 -25.19 11.57 12.91
CA LYS A 39 -23.92 11.40 13.64
C LYS A 39 -22.73 12.09 12.95
N GLY A 40 -22.95 13.00 12.01
CA GLY A 40 -21.92 13.75 11.30
C GLY A 40 -21.23 13.00 10.15
N LYS A 41 -21.73 11.82 9.74
CA LYS A 41 -21.16 10.99 8.67
C LYS A 41 -22.16 10.80 7.53
N GLY A 42 -22.52 11.87 6.79
CA GLY A 42 -23.44 11.78 5.67
C GLY A 42 -23.99 13.14 5.21
N ALA A 43 -24.89 13.09 4.21
CA ALA A 43 -25.43 14.30 3.61
C ALA A 43 -26.29 15.12 4.57
N TRP A 44 -26.05 16.41 4.65
CA TRP A 44 -26.67 17.38 5.56
C TRP A 44 -28.21 17.37 5.59
N TYR A 45 -28.85 17.08 4.47
CA TYR A 45 -30.31 17.14 4.34
C TYR A 45 -31.03 16.03 5.12
N TRP A 46 -30.35 14.99 5.55
CA TRP A 46 -30.92 13.96 6.40
C TRP A 46 -31.30 14.46 7.80
N ALA A 47 -30.79 15.60 8.22
CA ALA A 47 -31.26 16.27 9.43
C ALA A 47 -32.71 16.76 9.31
N HIS A 48 -33.18 17.03 8.06
CA HIS A 48 -34.46 17.60 7.75
C HIS A 48 -35.42 16.67 6.98
N LEU A 49 -34.95 15.52 6.54
CA LEU A 49 -35.77 14.54 5.83
C LEU A 49 -35.81 13.21 6.62
N GLU A 50 -37.02 12.71 6.86
CA GLU A 50 -37.27 11.49 7.61
C GLU A 50 -37.94 10.43 6.72
N PRO A 51 -37.35 9.21 6.60
CA PRO A 51 -37.98 8.13 5.87
C PRO A 51 -39.19 7.60 6.65
N MET A 52 -40.29 7.40 5.96
CA MET A 52 -41.53 6.83 6.49
C MET A 52 -42.07 5.73 5.54
N LEU A 53 -42.63 4.71 6.12
CA LEU A 53 -43.37 3.65 5.35
C LEU A 53 -44.87 3.95 5.39
N LEU A 54 -45.46 4.27 4.24
CA LEU A 54 -46.86 4.56 4.08
C LEU A 54 -47.42 3.74 2.93
N ASN A 55 -48.44 2.91 3.22
CA ASN A 55 -49.13 2.06 2.23
C ASN A 55 -48.14 1.26 1.38
N ASN A 56 -47.21 0.56 2.04
CA ASN A 56 -46.15 -0.24 1.40
C ASN A 56 -45.19 0.52 0.46
N ALA A 57 -45.20 1.85 0.50
CA ALA A 57 -44.27 2.69 -0.22
C ALA A 57 -43.40 3.52 0.75
N VAL A 58 -42.10 3.59 0.48
CA VAL A 58 -41.22 4.42 1.27
C VAL A 58 -41.33 5.86 0.77
N LYS A 59 -41.66 6.78 1.68
CA LYS A 59 -41.73 8.23 1.45
C LYS A 59 -40.75 8.97 2.35
N LEU A 60 -40.42 10.20 1.99
CA LEU A 60 -39.63 11.12 2.80
C LEU A 60 -40.54 12.21 3.34
N LYS A 61 -40.53 12.41 4.64
CA LYS A 61 -41.24 13.50 5.33
C LYS A 61 -40.28 14.62 5.65
N CYS A 62 -40.60 15.86 5.32
CA CYS A 62 -39.84 17.00 5.78
C CYS A 62 -40.17 17.30 7.24
N SER A 63 -39.17 17.32 8.13
CA SER A 63 -39.35 17.61 9.57
C SER A 63 -39.73 19.06 9.87
N LEU A 64 -39.65 19.96 8.89
CA LEU A 64 -39.91 21.38 9.06
C LEU A 64 -41.30 21.81 8.61
N CYS A 65 -41.86 21.16 7.58
CA CYS A 65 -43.16 21.53 7.02
C CYS A 65 -44.12 20.36 6.85
N ASP A 66 -43.75 19.16 7.31
CA ASP A 66 -44.51 17.93 7.25
C ASP A 66 -44.88 17.42 5.84
N SER A 67 -44.39 18.06 4.78
CA SER A 67 -44.64 17.64 3.40
C SER A 67 -44.03 16.26 3.09
N LEU A 68 -44.77 15.45 2.34
CA LEU A 68 -44.38 14.10 1.97
C LEU A 68 -43.92 14.01 0.51
N PHE A 69 -42.79 13.36 0.28
CA PHE A 69 -42.14 13.21 -1.02
C PHE A 69 -41.83 11.74 -1.34
N SER A 70 -41.62 11.45 -2.62
CA SER A 70 -41.11 10.14 -3.02
C SER A 70 -39.68 9.93 -2.52
N ALA A 71 -39.39 8.73 -1.98
CA ALA A 71 -38.05 8.34 -1.55
C ALA A 71 -37.18 7.81 -2.70
N SER A 72 -37.57 7.96 -3.96
CA SER A 72 -36.83 7.47 -5.12
C SER A 72 -35.44 8.11 -5.25
N ASN A 73 -35.34 9.40 -4.96
CA ASN A 73 -34.09 10.15 -4.98
C ASN A 73 -34.04 11.21 -3.86
N PRO A 74 -33.55 10.85 -2.66
CA PRO A 74 -33.51 11.76 -1.50
C PRO A 74 -32.73 13.06 -1.74
N SER A 75 -31.64 12.99 -2.49
CA SER A 75 -30.81 14.16 -2.81
C SER A 75 -31.56 15.15 -3.69
N ARG A 76 -32.29 14.68 -4.70
CA ARG A 76 -33.10 15.52 -5.56
C ARG A 76 -34.25 16.18 -4.78
N THR A 77 -34.93 15.41 -3.95
CA THR A 77 -36.00 15.93 -3.08
C THR A 77 -35.48 17.02 -2.14
N ALA A 78 -34.31 16.82 -1.54
CA ALA A 78 -33.68 17.81 -0.70
C ALA A 78 -33.31 19.09 -1.46
N SER A 79 -32.77 18.95 -2.67
CA SER A 79 -32.42 20.10 -3.51
C SER A 79 -33.64 20.89 -3.94
N GLU A 80 -34.72 20.24 -4.37
CA GLU A 80 -35.92 20.88 -4.84
C GLU A 80 -36.71 21.51 -3.68
N HIS A 81 -36.86 20.83 -2.58
CA HIS A 81 -37.70 21.28 -1.47
C HIS A 81 -36.95 22.19 -0.47
N LEU A 82 -35.76 21.87 -0.07
CA LEU A 82 -35.02 22.65 0.95
C LEU A 82 -34.16 23.75 0.34
N LYS A 83 -33.38 23.48 -0.72
CA LYS A 83 -32.46 24.49 -1.28
C LYS A 83 -33.11 25.49 -2.20
N ARG A 84 -34.15 25.11 -3.00
CA ARG A 84 -34.86 26.03 -3.91
C ARG A 84 -35.94 26.86 -3.22
N GLY A 85 -36.04 26.80 -1.90
CA GLY A 85 -36.97 27.62 -1.12
C GLY A 85 -38.42 27.18 -1.19
N ALA A 86 -38.71 25.93 -1.60
CA ALA A 86 -40.06 25.39 -1.60
C ALA A 86 -40.57 25.02 -0.21
N CYS A 87 -39.66 24.93 0.79
CA CYS A 87 -40.03 24.73 2.18
C CYS A 87 -40.21 26.08 2.89
N PRO A 88 -41.43 26.37 3.37
CA PRO A 88 -41.72 27.69 4.01
C PRO A 88 -40.95 27.90 5.33
N ASN A 89 -40.53 26.80 5.98
CA ASN A 89 -39.92 26.83 7.30
C ASN A 89 -38.41 26.61 7.27
N PHE A 90 -37.78 26.52 6.10
CA PHE A 90 -36.35 26.33 5.94
C PHE A 90 -35.61 27.66 5.77
N ASN A 91 -34.98 28.17 6.84
CA ASN A 91 -34.14 29.35 6.81
C ASN A 91 -32.72 29.02 6.41
N HIS A 92 -32.23 29.58 5.29
CA HIS A 92 -30.87 29.39 4.78
C HIS A 92 -29.75 29.87 5.73
N SER A 93 -30.08 30.67 6.74
CA SER A 93 -29.13 31.22 7.74
C SER A 93 -28.77 30.29 8.89
N SER A 94 -29.37 29.11 9.01
CA SER A 94 -29.19 28.21 10.16
C SER A 94 -28.38 26.95 9.90
N LEU A 95 -27.57 26.92 8.83
CA LEU A 95 -26.63 25.82 8.59
C LEU A 95 -25.37 26.04 9.44
N PRO A 96 -24.94 25.05 10.26
CA PRO A 96 -23.71 25.19 11.02
C PRO A 96 -22.52 25.23 10.05
N SER A 97 -21.77 26.33 10.08
CA SER A 97 -20.46 26.43 9.45
C SER A 97 -19.48 25.55 10.23
N PRO A 98 -18.63 24.76 9.56
CA PRO A 98 -17.53 24.13 10.24
C PRO A 98 -16.56 25.21 10.73
N SER A 99 -16.34 25.27 12.04
CA SER A 99 -15.38 26.17 12.65
C SER A 99 -13.96 25.81 12.21
N PRO A 100 -13.14 26.80 11.80
CA PRO A 100 -11.73 26.54 11.54
C PRO A 100 -11.02 26.27 12.85
N ILE A 101 -10.27 25.20 12.91
CA ILE A 101 -9.38 24.86 14.03
C ILE A 101 -8.24 25.89 14.02
N SER A 102 -8.26 26.77 15.00
CA SER A 102 -7.20 27.75 15.24
C SER A 102 -5.97 27.05 15.81
N THR A 103 -4.91 27.02 15.06
CA THR A 103 -3.57 26.81 15.59
C THR A 103 -3.14 28.06 16.34
N VAL A 104 -3.03 27.92 17.63
CA VAL A 104 -2.48 28.95 18.52
C VAL A 104 -0.98 29.02 18.33
N LEU A 105 -0.48 30.09 17.74
CA LEU A 105 0.87 30.56 17.93
C LEU A 105 0.79 31.97 18.51
N SER A 106 1.16 32.04 19.79
CA SER A 106 1.33 33.25 20.56
C SER A 106 2.53 34.04 20.08
N HIS A 107 2.33 35.30 19.68
CA HIS A 107 3.31 36.35 19.95
C HIS A 107 2.57 37.66 20.22
N SER A 108 2.84 38.18 21.41
CA SER A 108 2.50 39.46 21.94
C SER A 108 3.12 40.61 21.14
N HIS A 109 2.38 41.66 20.85
CA HIS A 109 2.64 43.02 21.29
C HIS A 109 1.61 44.00 20.72
N SER A 110 0.89 44.58 21.64
CA SER A 110 0.56 45.96 21.95
C SER A 110 0.32 46.98 20.82
N ASN A 111 -0.86 47.54 20.94
CA ASN A 111 -1.24 48.94 20.95
C ASN A 111 -1.92 49.59 19.74
N ASN A 112 -3.13 50.04 20.13
CA ASN A 112 -3.74 51.36 19.85
C ASN A 112 -4.29 51.71 18.45
N GLY A 113 -5.61 51.72 18.40
CA GLY A 113 -6.33 52.99 18.42
C GLY A 113 -6.88 53.46 17.10
N ARG A 114 -8.18 53.67 17.13
CA ARG A 114 -8.99 54.67 16.49
C ARG A 114 -9.81 54.36 15.26
N LYS A 115 -11.09 54.43 15.56
CA LYS A 115 -12.28 54.77 14.75
C LYS A 115 -12.06 55.84 13.65
N ARG A 116 -12.74 55.65 12.52
CA ARG A 116 -13.78 56.57 11.97
C ARG A 116 -14.16 56.15 10.55
N THR A 117 -15.41 55.82 10.37
CA THR A 117 -16.56 56.51 9.72
C THR A 117 -16.34 57.06 8.30
N SER A 118 -17.14 56.48 7.40
CA SER A 118 -18.00 57.08 6.36
C SER A 118 -17.40 57.87 5.23
N THR A 119 -17.71 57.54 4.06
CA THR A 119 -18.68 58.15 3.09
C THR A 119 -18.25 57.90 1.65
N SER A 120 -19.19 57.35 0.93
CA SER A 120 -19.63 57.56 -0.47
C SER A 120 -18.75 58.36 -1.46
N THR A 121 -18.51 57.83 -2.61
CA THR A 121 -19.13 58.19 -3.89
C THR A 121 -18.44 57.58 -5.11
N SER A 122 -19.25 56.94 -5.92
CA SER A 122 -19.34 56.92 -7.40
C SER A 122 -18.07 56.89 -8.26
N ASN A 123 -17.88 55.89 -9.04
CA ASN A 123 -18.07 55.78 -10.48
C ASN A 123 -17.31 54.58 -11.07
N SER A 124 -18.04 53.84 -11.87
CA SER A 124 -17.61 52.70 -12.70
C SER A 124 -16.70 53.13 -13.88
N PRO A 125 -16.31 52.22 -14.77
CA PRO A 125 -16.23 50.76 -14.76
C PRO A 125 -14.90 50.24 -15.31
N ASN A 126 -14.44 49.12 -14.83
CA ASN A 126 -13.60 48.26 -15.65
C ASN A 126 -13.90 46.79 -15.29
N GLN A 127 -14.34 46.06 -16.30
CA GLN A 127 -14.64 44.66 -16.27
C GLN A 127 -13.33 43.86 -16.12
N ASP A 128 -13.03 43.37 -14.92
CA ASP A 128 -12.13 42.28 -14.75
C ASP A 128 -12.93 40.98 -14.67
N HIS A 129 -12.96 40.25 -15.79
CA HIS A 129 -13.42 38.87 -15.82
C HIS A 129 -12.38 37.96 -15.13
N SER A 130 -12.48 37.88 -13.81
CA SER A 130 -11.81 36.79 -13.11
C SER A 130 -12.54 35.49 -13.41
N VAL A 131 -11.89 34.60 -14.13
CA VAL A 131 -12.34 33.22 -14.32
C VAL A 131 -12.18 32.51 -12.96
N GLN A 132 -13.32 32.32 -12.29
CA GLN A 132 -13.38 31.56 -11.07
C GLN A 132 -13.10 30.07 -11.40
N HIS A 133 -12.02 29.54 -10.88
CA HIS A 133 -11.77 28.10 -10.87
C HIS A 133 -12.87 27.40 -10.08
N LEU A 134 -13.62 26.51 -10.73
CA LEU A 134 -14.57 25.61 -10.11
C LEU A 134 -13.77 24.54 -9.34
N VAL A 135 -13.46 24.82 -8.09
CA VAL A 135 -13.02 23.80 -7.14
C VAL A 135 -14.28 23.29 -6.46
N LEU A 136 -14.67 22.05 -6.74
CA LEU A 136 -15.80 21.39 -6.11
C LEU A 136 -15.42 21.03 -4.67
N SER A 137 -15.73 21.91 -3.74
CA SER A 137 -15.44 21.76 -2.31
C SER A 137 -16.58 21.16 -1.48
N GLY A 138 -17.66 20.70 -2.13
CA GLY A 138 -18.83 20.13 -1.46
C GLY A 138 -19.68 21.14 -0.68
N GLY A 139 -19.47 22.43 -0.89
CA GLY A 139 -20.18 23.53 -0.24
C GLY A 139 -21.43 24.02 -0.99
N LYS A 140 -22.14 25.00 -0.36
CA LYS A 140 -23.33 25.64 -0.93
C LYS A 140 -23.10 26.30 -2.30
N ASP A 141 -21.89 26.77 -2.55
CA ASP A 141 -21.53 27.52 -3.76
C ASP A 141 -21.37 26.61 -4.98
N ASP A 142 -21.06 25.33 -4.78
CA ASP A 142 -20.89 24.36 -5.87
C ASP A 142 -22.21 24.04 -6.60
N LEU A 143 -23.34 24.10 -5.91
CA LEU A 143 -24.66 23.86 -6.53
C LEU A 143 -25.17 25.08 -7.30
N CYS A 144 -24.81 26.30 -6.85
CA CYS A 144 -25.06 27.51 -7.62
C CYS A 144 -24.22 27.56 -8.90
N ALA A 145 -22.94 27.13 -8.79
CA ALA A 145 -22.04 27.03 -9.94
C ALA A 145 -22.50 25.96 -10.94
N LEU A 146 -22.99 24.80 -10.47
CA LEU A 146 -23.60 23.76 -11.32
C LEU A 146 -24.90 24.20 -11.97
N ALA A 147 -25.76 24.94 -11.27
CA ALA A 147 -26.99 25.48 -11.82
C ALA A 147 -26.71 26.54 -12.90
N VAL A 148 -25.72 27.42 -12.71
CA VAL A 148 -25.23 28.36 -13.71
C VAL A 148 -24.62 27.64 -14.91
N PHE A 149 -23.91 26.54 -14.69
CA PHE A 149 -23.36 25.69 -15.74
C PHE A 149 -24.47 24.98 -16.54
N GLU A 150 -25.49 24.41 -15.86
CA GLU A 150 -26.65 23.80 -16.54
C GLU A 150 -27.47 24.80 -17.34
N ASP A 151 -27.66 26.03 -16.85
CA ASP A 151 -28.32 27.08 -17.58
C ASP A 151 -27.47 27.58 -18.78
N SER A 152 -26.17 27.60 -18.64
CA SER A 152 -25.22 27.90 -19.71
C SER A 152 -25.24 26.82 -20.80
N VAL A 153 -25.32 25.56 -20.42
CA VAL A 153 -25.45 24.41 -21.35
C VAL A 153 -26.82 24.38 -22.03
N LYS A 154 -27.91 24.79 -21.35
CA LYS A 154 -29.23 24.92 -21.95
C LYS A 154 -29.31 26.06 -22.96
N LYS A 155 -28.62 27.16 -22.69
CA LYS A 155 -28.49 28.30 -23.67
C LYS A 155 -27.66 27.92 -24.88
N LEU A 156 -26.73 26.98 -24.77
CA LEU A 156 -25.93 26.43 -25.88
C LEU A 156 -26.71 25.46 -26.78
N LYS A 157 -27.85 24.93 -26.34
CA LYS A 157 -28.68 23.99 -27.12
C LYS A 157 -29.75 24.66 -28.00
N SER A 158 -29.89 25.99 -27.97
CA SER A 158 -30.75 26.70 -28.93
C SER A 158 -29.96 26.95 -30.22
N PRO A 159 -30.51 26.66 -31.42
CA PRO A 159 -29.82 26.89 -32.68
C PRO A 159 -29.79 28.40 -32.95
N ARG A 160 -28.75 29.08 -32.52
CA ARG A 160 -28.39 30.42 -32.96
C ARG A 160 -27.19 30.31 -33.87
N ASN A 161 -27.29 30.98 -35.01
CA ASN A 161 -26.26 31.12 -36.02
C ASN A 161 -24.88 31.32 -35.37
N LEU A 162 -24.01 30.33 -35.54
CA LEU A 162 -22.61 30.42 -35.17
C LEU A 162 -21.90 31.40 -36.08
N SER A 163 -21.90 32.68 -35.70
CA SER A 163 -20.77 33.52 -36.03
C SER A 163 -19.57 32.94 -35.31
N HIS A 164 -18.47 32.65 -35.99
CA HIS A 164 -17.20 32.21 -35.46
C HIS A 164 -16.73 33.20 -34.38
N VAL A 165 -17.11 32.95 -33.12
CA VAL A 165 -16.46 33.56 -31.98
C VAL A 165 -15.22 32.67 -31.76
N ALA A 166 -14.05 33.20 -32.03
CA ALA A 166 -12.79 32.56 -31.68
C ALA A 166 -12.83 32.22 -30.19
N PRO A 167 -12.36 31.01 -29.80
CA PRO A 167 -12.28 30.66 -28.39
C PRO A 167 -11.45 31.73 -27.66
N PRO A 168 -11.79 32.10 -26.40
CA PRO A 168 -11.04 33.11 -25.66
C PRO A 168 -9.58 32.71 -25.65
N GLU A 169 -8.71 33.56 -26.18
CA GLU A 169 -7.26 33.30 -26.18
C GLU A 169 -6.80 33.25 -24.74
N LEU A 170 -6.24 32.07 -24.32
CA LEU A 170 -5.60 31.90 -23.01
C LEU A 170 -4.43 32.89 -22.91
N THR A 171 -4.29 33.53 -21.79
CA THR A 171 -3.09 34.33 -21.51
C THR A 171 -1.84 33.44 -21.46
N LYS A 172 -0.67 34.01 -21.73
CA LYS A 172 0.60 33.26 -21.66
C LYS A 172 0.79 32.58 -20.30
N ASP A 173 0.37 33.21 -19.22
CA ASP A 173 0.49 32.66 -17.86
C ASP A 173 -0.47 31.48 -17.65
N GLN A 174 -1.68 31.55 -18.17
CA GLN A 174 -2.64 30.43 -18.15
C GLN A 174 -2.15 29.25 -18.98
N VAL A 175 -1.56 29.50 -20.15
CA VAL A 175 -0.94 28.45 -20.98
C VAL A 175 0.22 27.81 -20.24
N ASN A 176 1.12 28.60 -19.63
CA ASN A 176 2.24 28.07 -18.87
C ASN A 176 1.77 27.24 -17.68
N SER A 177 0.80 27.72 -16.90
CA SER A 177 0.24 26.99 -15.77
C SER A 177 -0.40 25.65 -16.21
N ALA A 178 -1.15 25.65 -17.31
CA ALA A 178 -1.75 24.42 -17.84
C ALA A 178 -0.67 23.41 -18.31
N VAL A 179 0.41 23.89 -18.92
CA VAL A 179 1.54 23.04 -19.33
C VAL A 179 2.30 22.50 -18.12
N GLU A 180 2.45 23.29 -17.05
CA GLU A 180 3.04 22.83 -15.79
C GLU A 180 2.23 21.69 -15.16
N LEU A 181 0.94 21.86 -15.00
CA LEU A 181 0.04 20.82 -14.47
C LEU A 181 0.08 19.54 -15.32
N LEU A 182 0.09 19.68 -16.65
CA LEU A 182 0.21 18.54 -17.55
C LEU A 182 1.59 17.84 -17.39
N ALA A 183 2.66 18.62 -17.25
CA ALA A 183 4.00 18.09 -17.04
C ALA A 183 4.10 17.36 -15.70
N ASP A 184 3.58 17.93 -14.62
CA ASP A 184 3.54 17.32 -13.31
C ASP A 184 2.77 16.00 -13.32
N TRP A 185 1.57 15.97 -13.90
CA TRP A 185 0.81 14.72 -14.08
C TRP A 185 1.60 13.67 -14.87
N PHE A 186 2.31 14.09 -15.93
CA PHE A 186 3.14 13.19 -16.72
C PHE A 186 4.32 12.63 -15.92
N TYR A 187 5.03 13.47 -15.15
CA TYR A 187 6.12 13.02 -14.30
C TYR A 187 5.63 12.08 -13.20
N GLU A 188 4.52 12.40 -12.57
CA GLU A 188 3.92 11.59 -11.51
C GLU A 188 3.43 10.24 -12.00
N SER A 189 2.98 10.15 -13.27
CA SER A 189 2.61 8.88 -13.91
C SER A 189 3.80 7.91 -14.04
N CYS A 190 5.04 8.45 -13.96
CA CYS A 190 6.31 7.70 -13.95
C CYS A 190 6.40 6.61 -15.02
N GLY A 191 6.02 6.96 -16.25
CA GLY A 191 6.09 6.06 -17.41
C GLY A 191 4.88 5.13 -17.59
N SER A 192 3.85 5.20 -16.73
CA SER A 192 2.57 4.55 -16.97
C SER A 192 1.87 5.16 -18.19
N VAL A 193 2.04 6.48 -18.37
CA VAL A 193 1.61 7.18 -19.59
C VAL A 193 2.81 7.28 -20.53
N PRO A 194 2.78 6.61 -21.69
CA PRO A 194 3.88 6.68 -22.63
C PRO A 194 3.92 8.06 -23.32
N LEU A 195 5.11 8.47 -23.74
CA LEU A 195 5.29 9.76 -24.43
C LEU A 195 4.45 9.86 -25.72
N SER A 196 4.21 8.72 -26.38
CA SER A 196 3.34 8.61 -27.54
C SER A 196 1.87 8.99 -27.26
N ALA A 197 1.45 8.95 -25.99
CA ALA A 197 0.10 9.41 -25.62
C ALA A 197 -0.08 10.92 -25.88
N LEU A 198 0.98 11.71 -25.73
CA LEU A 198 0.98 13.14 -26.06
C LEU A 198 0.90 13.40 -27.59
N GLU A 199 1.33 12.41 -28.38
CA GLU A 199 1.32 12.46 -29.84
C GLU A 199 0.01 11.89 -30.45
N HIS A 200 -0.89 11.36 -29.60
CA HIS A 200 -2.15 10.79 -30.06
C HIS A 200 -3.05 11.85 -30.72
N PRO A 201 -3.55 11.65 -31.95
CA PRO A 201 -4.26 12.69 -32.72
C PRO A 201 -5.48 13.29 -31.98
N LYS A 202 -6.23 12.47 -31.24
CA LYS A 202 -7.38 12.95 -30.46
C LYS A 202 -6.96 13.82 -29.27
N PHE A 203 -5.84 13.48 -28.62
CA PHE A 203 -5.30 14.28 -27.53
C PHE A 203 -4.75 15.62 -28.07
N GLN A 204 -4.06 15.60 -29.19
CA GLN A 204 -3.61 16.82 -29.85
C GLN A 204 -4.78 17.71 -30.27
N SER A 205 -5.85 17.14 -30.84
CA SER A 205 -7.07 17.89 -31.17
C SER A 205 -7.71 18.50 -29.93
N PHE A 206 -7.73 17.77 -28.81
CA PHE A 206 -8.23 18.29 -27.53
C PHE A 206 -7.39 19.46 -27.03
N LEU A 207 -6.06 19.35 -27.03
CA LEU A 207 -5.18 20.45 -26.64
C LEU A 207 -5.33 21.67 -27.56
N THR A 208 -5.47 21.47 -28.87
CA THR A 208 -5.70 22.54 -29.84
C THR A 208 -7.02 23.27 -29.56
N GLN A 209 -8.09 22.55 -29.22
CA GLN A 209 -9.39 23.16 -28.84
C GLN A 209 -9.28 23.96 -27.53
N LEU A 210 -8.34 23.62 -26.64
CA LEU A 210 -8.06 24.39 -25.44
C LEU A 210 -7.07 25.55 -25.67
N GLY A 211 -6.60 25.75 -26.91
CA GLY A 211 -5.62 26.79 -27.21
C GLY A 211 -4.21 26.51 -26.72
N LEU A 212 -3.89 25.24 -26.39
CA LEU A 212 -2.57 24.86 -25.89
C LEU A 212 -1.62 24.50 -27.05
N PRO A 213 -0.34 24.92 -27.01
CA PRO A 213 0.64 24.66 -28.08
C PRO A 213 1.10 23.20 -28.08
N VAL A 214 0.60 22.43 -29.04
CA VAL A 214 0.87 20.99 -29.16
C VAL A 214 2.32 20.67 -29.51
N THR A 215 2.94 21.50 -30.36
CA THR A 215 4.29 21.25 -30.90
C THR A 215 5.44 21.43 -29.88
N LEU A 216 5.21 22.23 -28.85
CA LEU A 216 6.21 22.56 -27.84
C LEU A 216 6.21 21.59 -26.64
N LEU A 217 5.07 20.93 -26.37
CA LEU A 217 4.85 20.13 -25.16
C LEU A 217 5.93 19.08 -24.90
N ARG A 218 6.31 18.33 -25.93
CA ARG A 218 7.31 17.27 -25.75
C ARG A 218 8.70 17.80 -25.43
N ARG A 219 9.09 18.89 -26.10
CA ARG A 219 10.40 19.51 -25.90
C ARG A 219 10.47 20.19 -24.54
N GLU A 220 9.37 20.80 -24.12
CA GLU A 220 9.28 21.47 -22.82
C GLU A 220 9.21 20.48 -21.67
N ILE A 221 8.38 19.44 -21.76
CA ILE A 221 8.22 18.43 -20.70
C ILE A 221 9.54 17.69 -20.40
N TYR A 222 10.36 17.37 -21.40
CA TYR A 222 11.66 16.71 -21.19
C TYR A 222 12.86 17.66 -21.29
N GLY A 223 12.63 18.97 -21.36
CA GLY A 223 13.66 20.01 -21.39
C GLY A 223 13.87 20.69 -20.04
N SER A 224 13.95 22.01 -20.08
CA SER A 224 14.21 22.84 -18.89
C SER A 224 13.22 22.61 -17.75
N ARG A 225 11.92 22.41 -18.04
CA ARG A 225 10.90 22.18 -17.01
C ARG A 225 11.19 20.93 -16.17
N LEU A 226 11.68 19.86 -16.80
CA LEU A 226 12.10 18.66 -16.05
C LEU A 226 13.26 18.96 -15.12
N ASP A 227 14.22 19.75 -15.60
CA ASP A 227 15.41 20.13 -14.83
C ASP A 227 15.04 21.06 -13.66
N ASP A 228 14.16 22.02 -13.89
CA ASP A 228 13.67 22.95 -12.87
C ASP A 228 12.87 22.22 -11.78
N ARG A 229 11.92 21.35 -12.17
CA ARG A 229 11.12 20.55 -11.22
C ARG A 229 11.99 19.57 -10.44
N PHE A 230 12.96 18.94 -11.11
CA PHE A 230 13.93 18.08 -10.43
C PHE A 230 14.78 18.87 -9.43
N GLY A 231 15.25 20.08 -9.82
CA GLY A 231 16.01 20.96 -8.94
C GLY A 231 15.23 21.34 -7.68
N LEU A 232 13.97 21.72 -7.81
CA LEU A 232 13.08 22.05 -6.70
C LEU A 232 12.84 20.83 -5.78
N ALA A 233 12.43 19.71 -6.35
CA ALA A 233 12.18 18.47 -5.59
C ALA A 233 13.43 17.99 -4.85
N LYS A 234 14.60 18.12 -5.48
CA LYS A 234 15.89 17.76 -4.88
C LYS A 234 16.26 18.68 -3.73
N ALA A 235 16.17 20.00 -3.92
CA ALA A 235 16.48 21.00 -2.89
C ALA A 235 15.60 20.82 -1.65
N GLU A 236 14.30 20.57 -1.84
CA GLU A 236 13.37 20.32 -0.74
C GLU A 236 13.68 19.01 -0.01
N SER A 237 13.94 17.93 -0.76
CA SER A 237 14.37 16.65 -0.18
C SER A 237 15.68 16.78 0.62
N GLU A 238 16.65 17.53 0.12
CA GLU A 238 17.93 17.81 0.80
C GLU A 238 17.71 18.63 2.07
N THR A 239 16.82 19.60 2.06
CA THR A 239 16.45 20.38 3.25
C THR A 239 15.82 19.47 4.30
N ARG A 240 14.83 18.65 3.95
CA ARG A 240 14.21 17.68 4.87
C ARG A 240 15.24 16.72 5.50
N MET A 241 16.22 16.27 4.73
CA MET A 241 17.32 15.41 5.23
C MET A 241 18.30 16.18 6.13
N ARG A 242 18.57 17.44 5.81
CA ARG A 242 19.50 18.30 6.58
C ARG A 242 18.94 18.65 7.96
N ASP A 243 17.65 18.97 8.02
CA ASP A 243 16.97 19.40 9.25
C ASP A 243 16.72 18.25 10.26
N THR A 244 17.02 17.02 9.86
CA THR A 244 16.81 15.83 10.68
C THR A 244 18.01 15.54 11.57
N MET A 245 17.79 15.27 12.85
CA MET A 245 18.85 14.95 13.81
C MET A 245 19.58 13.65 13.49
N PHE A 246 18.86 12.63 13.01
CA PHE A 246 19.40 11.34 12.60
C PHE A 246 18.49 10.68 11.55
N PHE A 247 19.03 9.71 10.83
CA PHE A 247 18.30 8.97 9.79
C PHE A 247 18.87 7.58 9.58
N GLN A 248 18.10 6.73 8.87
CA GLN A 248 18.55 5.42 8.42
C GLN A 248 18.55 5.36 6.89
N VAL A 249 19.58 4.77 6.31
CA VAL A 249 19.63 4.50 4.86
C VAL A 249 18.95 3.17 4.54
N GLY A 250 18.02 3.19 3.59
CA GLY A 250 17.44 1.98 3.00
C GLY A 250 18.03 1.73 1.60
N CYS A 251 18.36 0.47 1.30
CA CYS A 251 18.96 0.08 0.03
C CYS A 251 18.38 -1.24 -0.47
N ASP A 252 17.88 -1.25 -1.71
CA ASP A 252 17.23 -2.41 -2.32
C ASP A 252 17.62 -2.57 -3.80
N GLY A 253 17.60 -3.80 -4.32
CA GLY A 253 17.81 -4.09 -5.74
C GLY A 253 19.16 -4.69 -6.10
N TRP A 254 20.02 -5.02 -5.14
CA TRP A 254 21.34 -5.63 -5.41
C TRP A 254 21.28 -7.00 -6.08
N LYS A 255 20.14 -7.69 -5.98
CA LYS A 255 19.92 -9.01 -6.58
C LYS A 255 19.34 -8.92 -7.99
N GLY A 256 18.80 -7.78 -8.38
CA GLY A 256 18.13 -7.63 -9.68
C GLY A 256 19.10 -7.92 -10.82
N GLU A 257 18.67 -8.69 -11.80
CA GLU A 257 19.44 -8.96 -13.05
C GLU A 257 19.77 -7.67 -13.77
N ASP A 258 18.96 -6.64 -13.58
CA ASP A 258 19.11 -5.31 -14.18
C ASP A 258 20.18 -4.45 -13.48
N GLY A 259 20.71 -4.88 -12.35
CA GLY A 259 21.70 -4.14 -11.59
C GLY A 259 21.23 -2.75 -11.08
N VAL A 260 19.93 -2.52 -10.97
CA VAL A 260 19.34 -1.25 -10.54
C VAL A 260 19.18 -1.23 -9.03
N VAL A 261 20.03 -0.48 -8.35
CA VAL A 261 20.00 -0.34 -6.87
C VAL A 261 19.41 1.00 -6.48
N LYS A 262 18.35 0.96 -5.66
CA LYS A 262 17.68 2.16 -5.12
C LYS A 262 18.20 2.49 -3.73
N PHE A 263 18.26 3.78 -3.44
CA PHE A 263 18.58 4.31 -2.13
C PHE A 263 17.50 5.25 -1.63
N ILE A 264 17.08 5.03 -0.40
CA ILE A 264 16.12 5.87 0.32
C ILE A 264 16.72 6.30 1.66
N VAL A 265 16.23 7.39 2.19
CA VAL A 265 16.58 7.89 3.54
C VAL A 265 15.31 7.89 4.38
N ASN A 266 15.27 7.08 5.42
CA ASN A 266 14.18 7.03 6.38
C ASN A 266 14.41 8.09 7.45
N LEU A 267 13.41 8.94 7.68
CA LEU A 267 13.45 10.04 8.63
C LEU A 267 12.66 9.71 9.91
N PRO A 268 13.00 10.28 11.07
CA PRO A 268 12.33 9.98 12.35
C PRO A 268 10.85 10.36 12.42
N ASN A 269 10.39 11.22 11.52
CA ASN A 269 8.97 11.59 11.40
C ASN A 269 8.13 10.55 10.64
N GLY A 270 8.71 9.38 10.31
CA GLY A 270 8.04 8.30 9.59
C GLY A 270 8.05 8.45 8.07
N THR A 271 8.62 9.54 7.54
CA THR A 271 8.75 9.73 6.09
C THR A 271 9.97 9.01 5.52
N SER A 272 9.94 8.68 4.23
CA SER A 272 11.08 8.11 3.51
C SER A 272 11.31 8.92 2.25
N VAL A 273 12.49 9.50 2.16
CA VAL A 273 12.91 10.33 1.03
C VAL A 273 13.66 9.45 0.03
N PHE A 274 13.27 9.50 -1.23
CA PHE A 274 14.05 8.88 -2.31
C PHE A 274 15.32 9.71 -2.55
N ASN A 275 16.47 9.04 -2.58
CA ASN A 275 17.76 9.73 -2.74
C ASN A 275 18.32 9.57 -4.14
N LYS A 276 18.74 8.34 -4.51
CA LYS A 276 19.32 8.07 -5.83
C LYS A 276 19.14 6.61 -6.25
N VAL A 277 19.42 6.37 -7.52
CA VAL A 277 19.59 5.04 -8.11
C VAL A 277 21.03 4.91 -8.58
N VAL A 278 21.62 3.75 -8.35
CA VAL A 278 22.94 3.38 -8.84
C VAL A 278 22.83 2.13 -9.70
N PHE A 279 23.57 2.10 -10.79
CA PHE A 279 23.64 0.92 -11.66
C PHE A 279 24.86 0.09 -11.26
N GLY A 280 24.65 -1.09 -10.72
CA GLY A 280 25.68 -2.09 -10.56
C GLY A 280 26.01 -2.66 -11.95
N GLY A 281 27.25 -2.52 -12.40
CA GLY A 281 27.69 -2.84 -13.75
C GLY A 281 27.12 -4.16 -14.30
N GLY A 282 26.68 -4.13 -15.56
CA GLY A 282 25.84 -5.14 -16.19
C GLY A 282 26.36 -6.58 -16.07
N GLY A 283 25.52 -7.47 -15.56
CA GLY A 283 25.68 -8.92 -15.64
C GLY A 283 26.64 -9.60 -14.66
N GLY A 284 27.35 -8.86 -13.81
CA GLY A 284 28.28 -9.41 -12.83
C GLY A 284 27.78 -9.32 -11.39
N VAL A 285 28.14 -10.30 -10.56
CA VAL A 285 27.91 -10.22 -9.10
C VAL A 285 28.70 -9.05 -8.54
N VAL A 286 28.00 -7.99 -8.15
CA VAL A 286 28.60 -6.82 -7.52
C VAL A 286 29.35 -7.25 -6.25
N SER A 287 30.64 -6.90 -6.13
CA SER A 287 31.46 -7.28 -4.98
C SER A 287 30.93 -6.64 -3.69
N SER A 288 31.17 -7.29 -2.55
CA SER A 288 30.81 -6.71 -1.24
C SER A 288 31.58 -5.42 -0.95
N LYS A 289 32.81 -5.31 -1.45
CA LYS A 289 33.64 -4.10 -1.30
C LYS A 289 33.06 -2.92 -2.05
N TYR A 290 32.64 -3.12 -3.30
CA TYR A 290 31.97 -2.05 -4.07
C TYR A 290 30.66 -1.60 -3.42
N ALA A 291 29.87 -2.57 -2.88
CA ALA A 291 28.65 -2.21 -2.15
C ALA A 291 28.94 -1.40 -0.88
N GLU A 292 30.02 -1.72 -0.17
CA GLU A 292 30.51 -1.01 1.01
C GLU A 292 30.90 0.43 0.65
N GLU A 293 31.66 0.62 -0.42
CA GLU A 293 32.09 1.92 -0.94
C GLU A 293 30.88 2.80 -1.32
N ILE A 294 29.93 2.26 -2.08
CA ILE A 294 28.73 3.00 -2.50
C ILE A 294 27.83 3.37 -1.32
N LEU A 295 27.65 2.46 -0.36
CA LEU A 295 26.88 2.73 0.86
C LEU A 295 27.54 3.82 1.70
N TRP A 296 28.87 3.77 1.83
CA TRP A 296 29.61 4.76 2.58
C TRP A 296 29.62 6.14 1.91
N GLU A 297 29.81 6.18 0.59
CA GLU A 297 29.70 7.41 -0.21
C GLU A 297 28.34 8.08 -0.01
N LEU A 298 27.27 7.29 -0.03
CA LEU A 298 25.92 7.78 0.18
C LEU A 298 25.74 8.33 1.60
N VAL A 299 26.17 7.58 2.62
CA VAL A 299 26.10 8.02 4.02
C VAL A 299 26.84 9.34 4.20
N SER A 300 28.07 9.42 3.70
CA SER A 300 28.90 10.62 3.79
C SER A 300 28.27 11.81 3.04
N GLY A 301 27.69 11.55 1.87
CA GLY A 301 27.03 12.59 1.07
C GLY A 301 25.78 13.17 1.71
N VAL A 302 24.99 12.35 2.41
CA VAL A 302 23.78 12.80 3.13
C VAL A 302 24.11 13.43 4.47
N CYS A 303 25.10 12.88 5.18
CA CYS A 303 25.51 13.38 6.50
C CYS A 303 26.24 14.73 6.45
N GLY A 304 27.01 14.97 5.40
CA GLY A 304 27.96 16.08 5.37
C GLY A 304 29.10 15.89 6.39
N SER A 305 29.27 16.83 7.30
CA SER A 305 30.35 16.81 8.31
C SER A 305 30.10 15.82 9.46
N ASP A 306 28.85 15.50 9.78
CA ASP A 306 28.51 14.63 10.93
C ASP A 306 27.96 13.27 10.47
N VAL A 307 28.85 12.31 10.26
CA VAL A 307 28.51 10.95 9.82
C VAL A 307 27.71 10.15 10.86
N GLN A 308 27.73 10.57 12.15
CA GLN A 308 26.97 9.90 13.22
C GLN A 308 25.46 10.14 13.14
N ARG A 309 25.01 11.06 12.29
CA ARG A 309 23.61 11.25 11.97
C ARG A 309 23.00 10.03 11.28
N CYS A 310 23.79 9.25 10.52
CA CYS A 310 23.34 7.97 9.99
C CYS A 310 23.42 6.91 11.09
N VAL A 311 22.27 6.54 11.67
CA VAL A 311 22.21 5.56 12.77
C VAL A 311 22.22 4.11 12.28
N GLY A 312 22.09 3.87 10.98
CA GLY A 312 22.18 2.53 10.42
C GLY A 312 21.76 2.42 8.96
N VAL A 313 21.94 1.22 8.43
CA VAL A 313 21.56 0.84 7.06
C VAL A 313 20.66 -0.39 7.10
N VAL A 314 19.58 -0.37 6.33
CA VAL A 314 18.80 -1.57 6.03
C VAL A 314 18.93 -1.91 4.55
N ALA A 315 19.43 -3.09 4.22
CA ALA A 315 19.71 -3.48 2.84
C ALA A 315 19.43 -4.95 2.56
N ASP A 316 19.49 -5.27 1.28
CA ASP A 316 19.45 -6.64 0.79
C ASP A 316 20.48 -7.51 1.51
N ARG A 317 20.05 -8.69 1.93
CA ARG A 317 20.91 -9.67 2.57
C ARG A 317 22.10 -10.11 1.72
N PHE A 318 22.01 -9.99 0.38
CA PHE A 318 23.15 -10.27 -0.51
C PHE A 318 24.39 -9.43 -0.18
N LYS A 319 24.20 -8.33 0.51
CA LYS A 319 25.27 -7.44 0.99
C LYS A 319 25.54 -7.55 2.50
N GLY A 320 25.09 -8.63 3.13
CA GLY A 320 25.30 -8.85 4.57
C GLY A 320 26.77 -8.78 5.03
N LYS A 321 27.74 -9.07 4.14
CA LYS A 321 29.16 -8.88 4.45
C LYS A 321 29.52 -7.38 4.48
N ALA A 322 29.05 -6.60 3.49
CA ALA A 322 29.27 -5.16 3.45
C ALA A 322 28.60 -4.46 4.65
N LEU A 323 27.38 -4.86 5.02
CA LEU A 323 26.68 -4.35 6.20
C LEU A 323 27.48 -4.58 7.48
N ARG A 324 27.99 -5.79 7.69
CA ARG A 324 28.82 -6.12 8.87
C ARG A 324 30.13 -5.35 8.87
N ASN A 325 30.82 -5.24 7.73
CA ASN A 325 32.07 -4.49 7.64
C ASN A 325 31.86 -3.02 8.02
N LEU A 326 30.84 -2.39 7.46
CA LEU A 326 30.50 -1.01 7.80
C LEU A 326 30.14 -0.84 9.27
N GLU A 327 29.47 -1.81 9.87
CA GLU A 327 29.10 -1.78 11.28
C GLU A 327 30.34 -1.95 12.20
N VAL A 328 31.28 -2.78 11.82
CA VAL A 328 32.55 -2.95 12.56
C VAL A 328 33.41 -1.69 12.48
N GLN A 329 33.47 -1.05 11.32
CA GLN A 329 34.22 0.19 11.10
C GLN A 329 33.57 1.39 11.81
N ASN A 330 32.22 1.38 11.92
CA ASN A 330 31.42 2.48 12.42
C ASN A 330 30.56 2.00 13.60
N HIS A 331 31.15 1.96 14.80
CA HIS A 331 30.55 1.38 15.99
C HIS A 331 29.17 1.95 16.42
N TRP A 332 28.84 3.17 15.99
CA TRP A 332 27.55 3.83 16.27
C TRP A 332 26.43 3.38 15.33
N MET A 333 26.71 2.67 14.24
CA MET A 333 25.74 2.21 13.27
C MET A 333 25.14 0.86 13.65
N VAL A 334 23.89 0.65 13.22
CA VAL A 334 23.17 -0.62 13.28
C VAL A 334 22.73 -1.00 11.87
N ASN A 335 23.39 -2.00 11.30
CA ASN A 335 23.16 -2.38 9.90
C ASN A 335 22.43 -3.73 9.82
N VAL A 336 21.21 -3.72 9.28
CA VAL A 336 20.32 -4.86 9.28
C VAL A 336 19.96 -5.35 7.89
N ALA A 337 19.70 -6.65 7.77
CA ALA A 337 19.20 -7.25 6.55
C ALA A 337 17.67 -7.07 6.44
N CYS A 338 17.19 -6.81 5.22
CA CYS A 338 15.77 -6.67 4.91
C CYS A 338 14.96 -7.91 5.26
N GLN A 339 13.89 -7.78 6.03
CA GLN A 339 13.05 -8.90 6.48
C GLN A 339 12.20 -9.48 5.36
N VAL A 340 11.75 -8.67 4.39
CA VAL A 340 11.06 -9.18 3.19
C VAL A 340 11.88 -10.29 2.54
N GLN A 341 13.18 -10.05 2.35
CA GLN A 341 14.07 -11.05 1.77
C GLN A 341 14.40 -12.20 2.73
N GLY A 342 14.35 -11.94 4.04
CA GLY A 342 14.46 -12.97 5.06
C GLY A 342 13.38 -14.03 4.90
N PHE A 343 12.11 -13.62 4.82
CA PHE A 343 10.96 -14.50 4.65
C PHE A 343 10.87 -15.11 3.25
N MET A 344 11.16 -14.35 2.19
CA MET A 344 11.26 -14.93 0.83
C MET A 344 12.34 -16.02 0.76
N GLY A 345 13.46 -15.81 1.47
CA GLY A 345 14.50 -16.82 1.61
C GLY A 345 14.06 -18.04 2.43
N LEU A 346 13.08 -17.91 3.33
CA LEU A 346 12.51 -19.03 4.08
C LEU A 346 11.70 -19.96 3.15
N ILE A 347 10.90 -19.40 2.23
CA ILE A 347 10.21 -20.21 1.19
C ILE A 347 11.21 -21.05 0.40
N LYS A 348 12.32 -20.41 -0.01
CA LYS A 348 13.39 -21.13 -0.72
C LYS A 348 14.03 -22.22 0.13
N ASP A 349 14.26 -21.99 1.43
CA ASP A 349 14.85 -23.00 2.31
C ASP A 349 13.89 -24.18 2.49
N PHE A 350 12.58 -23.94 2.61
CA PHE A 350 11.58 -25.00 2.65
C PHE A 350 11.52 -25.79 1.34
N SER A 351 11.54 -25.11 0.20
CA SER A 351 11.47 -25.77 -1.10
C SER A 351 12.66 -26.69 -1.41
N ILE A 352 13.81 -26.39 -0.81
CA ILE A 352 15.01 -27.22 -0.97
C ILE A 352 15.12 -28.27 0.13
N GLY A 353 14.72 -27.93 1.37
CA GLY A 353 14.95 -28.75 2.55
C GLY A 353 13.85 -29.78 2.87
N LEU A 354 12.62 -29.57 2.35
CA LEU A 354 11.51 -30.50 2.57
C LEU A 354 11.22 -31.33 1.30
N PRO A 355 11.35 -32.66 1.35
CA PRO A 355 11.05 -33.55 0.20
C PRO A 355 9.64 -33.35 -0.36
N LEU A 356 8.67 -32.99 0.50
CA LEU A 356 7.30 -32.69 0.13
C LEU A 356 7.21 -31.68 -1.03
N PHE A 357 8.05 -30.63 -1.04
CA PHE A 357 8.07 -29.63 -2.08
C PHE A 357 8.50 -30.19 -3.44
N SER A 358 9.49 -31.06 -3.47
CA SER A 358 9.95 -31.67 -4.72
C SER A 358 8.92 -32.63 -5.30
N VAL A 359 8.32 -33.47 -4.47
CA VAL A 359 7.27 -34.43 -4.86
C VAL A 359 6.06 -33.71 -5.44
N VAL A 360 5.54 -32.72 -4.70
CA VAL A 360 4.39 -31.92 -5.16
C VAL A 360 4.70 -31.18 -6.46
N THR A 361 5.89 -30.57 -6.56
CA THR A 361 6.29 -29.84 -7.76
C THR A 361 6.35 -30.75 -8.99
N GLU A 362 6.94 -31.93 -8.83
CA GLU A 362 7.06 -32.93 -9.92
C GLU A 362 5.68 -33.40 -10.38
N ASN A 363 4.81 -33.77 -9.45
CA ASN A 363 3.44 -34.21 -9.75
C ASN A 363 2.63 -33.09 -10.44
N CYS A 364 2.71 -31.87 -9.92
CA CYS A 364 2.04 -30.72 -10.54
C CYS A 364 2.56 -30.41 -11.93
N LEU A 365 3.86 -30.53 -12.18
CA LEU A 365 4.45 -30.38 -13.52
C LEU A 365 3.96 -31.46 -14.49
N LYS A 366 3.86 -32.71 -14.06
CA LYS A 366 3.30 -33.79 -14.88
C LYS A 366 1.86 -33.49 -15.28
N VAL A 367 1.02 -33.15 -14.30
CA VAL A 367 -0.38 -32.82 -14.52
C VAL A 367 -0.53 -31.59 -15.43
N ALA A 368 0.15 -30.49 -15.13
CA ALA A 368 0.05 -29.24 -15.91
C ALA A 368 0.57 -29.39 -17.35
N ASN A 369 1.72 -30.03 -17.53
CA ASN A 369 2.27 -30.25 -18.87
C ASN A 369 1.36 -31.14 -19.69
N PHE A 370 0.85 -32.24 -19.14
CA PHE A 370 -0.03 -33.17 -19.84
C PHE A 370 -1.32 -32.47 -20.29
N ILE A 371 -2.00 -31.74 -19.40
CA ILE A 371 -3.19 -30.96 -19.74
C ILE A 371 -2.91 -29.92 -20.83
N ASN A 372 -1.75 -29.26 -20.78
CA ASN A 372 -1.44 -28.18 -21.71
C ASN A 372 -0.98 -28.68 -23.08
N THR A 373 -0.39 -29.89 -23.18
CA THR A 373 0.20 -30.41 -24.43
C THR A 373 -0.74 -31.35 -25.18
N GLU A 374 -1.49 -32.22 -24.46
CA GLU A 374 -2.39 -33.17 -25.13
C GLU A 374 -3.64 -32.48 -25.68
N SER A 375 -3.80 -32.50 -26.99
CA SER A 375 -4.77 -31.65 -27.70
C SER A 375 -6.23 -31.89 -27.29
N GLN A 376 -6.62 -33.14 -27.11
CA GLN A 376 -7.98 -33.53 -26.74
C GLN A 376 -8.25 -33.16 -25.28
N VAL A 377 -7.35 -33.51 -24.38
CA VAL A 377 -7.41 -33.20 -22.95
C VAL A 377 -7.44 -31.68 -22.72
N ARG A 378 -6.63 -30.94 -23.45
CA ARG A 378 -6.61 -29.48 -23.40
C ARG A 378 -7.95 -28.87 -23.82
N SER A 379 -8.57 -29.41 -24.88
CA SER A 379 -9.86 -28.91 -25.35
C SER A 379 -10.96 -29.18 -24.32
N SER A 380 -10.97 -30.36 -23.71
CA SER A 380 -11.89 -30.72 -22.63
C SER A 380 -11.66 -29.83 -21.39
N PHE A 381 -10.41 -29.62 -20.98
CA PHE A 381 -10.06 -28.75 -19.87
C PHE A 381 -10.53 -27.31 -20.09
N LEU A 382 -10.28 -26.72 -21.25
CA LEU A 382 -10.72 -25.36 -21.57
C LEU A 382 -12.25 -25.23 -21.57
N ARG A 383 -12.95 -26.24 -22.08
CA ARG A 383 -14.42 -26.29 -22.08
C ARG A 383 -14.96 -26.31 -20.66
N TYR A 384 -14.52 -27.24 -19.81
CA TYR A 384 -14.98 -27.33 -18.42
C TYR A 384 -14.56 -26.12 -17.59
N ARG A 385 -13.35 -25.60 -17.79
CA ARG A 385 -12.88 -24.39 -17.11
C ARG A 385 -13.76 -23.17 -17.42
N MET A 386 -14.20 -23.04 -18.68
CA MET A 386 -15.11 -21.97 -19.07
C MET A 386 -16.51 -22.18 -18.49
N GLN A 387 -16.99 -23.43 -18.43
CA GLN A 387 -18.33 -23.76 -17.91
C GLN A 387 -18.43 -23.58 -16.40
N GLU A 388 -17.43 -24.05 -15.64
CA GLU A 388 -17.48 -24.09 -14.18
C GLU A 388 -16.91 -22.84 -13.49
N LEU A 389 -15.89 -22.20 -14.11
CA LEU A 389 -15.16 -21.11 -13.49
C LEU A 389 -15.27 -19.78 -14.25
N GLU A 390 -15.98 -19.76 -15.38
CA GLU A 390 -16.08 -18.58 -16.28
C GLU A 390 -14.71 -17.98 -16.67
N CYS A 391 -13.64 -18.79 -16.60
CA CYS A 391 -12.27 -18.36 -16.82
C CYS A 391 -11.68 -19.02 -18.06
N ALA A 392 -10.97 -18.26 -18.89
CA ALA A 392 -10.18 -18.77 -20.00
C ALA A 392 -8.70 -18.96 -19.61
N GLY A 393 -7.99 -19.85 -20.31
CA GLY A 393 -6.55 -20.02 -20.19
C GLY A 393 -6.12 -21.44 -19.78
N LEU A 394 -4.82 -21.69 -19.91
CA LEU A 394 -4.18 -22.95 -19.54
C LEU A 394 -3.54 -22.84 -18.15
N VAL A 395 -3.11 -23.97 -17.60
CA VAL A 395 -2.38 -23.99 -16.34
C VAL A 395 -0.99 -23.35 -16.55
N ARG A 396 -0.63 -22.40 -15.71
CA ARG A 396 0.70 -21.76 -15.75
C ARG A 396 1.78 -22.79 -15.43
N VAL A 397 2.84 -22.84 -16.22
CA VAL A 397 3.96 -23.75 -16.03
C VAL A 397 5.26 -22.93 -15.90
N PRO A 398 6.15 -23.26 -14.98
CA PRO A 398 7.46 -22.62 -14.86
C PRO A 398 8.24 -22.66 -16.17
N SER A 399 8.95 -21.56 -16.49
CA SER A 399 9.82 -21.53 -17.64
C SER A 399 10.93 -22.60 -17.54
N PRO A 400 11.30 -23.29 -18.65
CA PRO A 400 12.39 -24.28 -18.62
C PRO A 400 13.76 -23.73 -18.19
N LYS A 401 13.95 -22.41 -18.31
CA LYS A 401 15.18 -21.72 -17.91
C LYS A 401 15.21 -21.40 -16.41
N CYS A 402 14.12 -21.62 -15.68
CA CYS A 402 14.00 -21.28 -14.27
C CYS A 402 14.53 -22.40 -13.39
N HIS A 403 15.29 -22.05 -12.35
CA HIS A 403 15.63 -22.98 -11.29
C HIS A 403 14.43 -23.20 -10.35
N VAL A 404 13.54 -24.12 -10.74
CA VAL A 404 12.22 -24.38 -10.15
C VAL A 404 12.20 -24.31 -8.61
N LEU A 405 13.11 -25.00 -7.92
CA LEU A 405 13.15 -25.00 -6.46
C LEU A 405 13.80 -23.73 -5.87
N LYS A 406 14.70 -23.06 -6.61
CA LYS A 406 15.35 -21.84 -6.09
C LYS A 406 14.45 -20.61 -6.17
N ASP A 407 13.60 -20.57 -7.20
CA ASP A 407 12.66 -19.47 -7.45
C ASP A 407 11.21 -19.90 -7.22
N PHE A 408 10.98 -20.79 -6.27
CA PHE A 408 9.71 -21.46 -6.01
C PHE A 408 8.53 -20.49 -5.90
N ALA A 409 8.69 -19.42 -5.15
CA ALA A 409 7.62 -18.44 -4.92
C ALA A 409 7.17 -17.69 -6.17
N ALA A 410 8.06 -17.52 -7.15
CA ALA A 410 7.76 -16.79 -8.38
C ALA A 410 7.35 -17.73 -9.54
N SER A 411 7.93 -18.92 -9.60
CA SER A 411 7.79 -19.83 -10.75
C SER A 411 6.81 -20.98 -10.50
N VAL A 412 6.88 -21.61 -9.33
CA VAL A 412 6.07 -22.80 -9.01
C VAL A 412 4.75 -22.44 -8.37
N PHE A 413 4.76 -21.50 -7.44
CA PHE A 413 3.56 -21.14 -6.67
C PHE A 413 2.35 -20.77 -7.55
N PRO A 414 2.49 -19.99 -8.65
CA PRO A 414 1.37 -19.73 -9.56
C PRO A 414 0.78 -20.99 -10.21
N MET A 415 1.62 -21.99 -10.51
CA MET A 415 1.17 -23.29 -11.02
C MET A 415 0.34 -24.04 -9.96
N LEU A 416 0.80 -24.07 -8.71
CA LEU A 416 0.06 -24.71 -7.61
C LEU A 416 -1.30 -24.05 -7.40
N GLU A 417 -1.33 -22.72 -7.47
CA GLU A 417 -2.55 -21.92 -7.34
C GLU A 417 -3.55 -22.23 -8.44
N ASP A 418 -3.10 -22.31 -9.71
CA ASP A 418 -3.94 -22.68 -10.84
C ASP A 418 -4.49 -24.09 -10.71
N ILE A 419 -3.65 -25.08 -10.35
CA ILE A 419 -4.08 -26.49 -10.19
C ILE A 419 -5.13 -26.61 -9.07
N LEU A 420 -4.92 -25.97 -7.93
CA LEU A 420 -5.88 -25.98 -6.84
C LEU A 420 -7.18 -25.28 -7.21
N SER A 421 -7.12 -24.13 -7.89
CA SER A 421 -8.33 -23.41 -8.33
C SER A 421 -9.14 -24.18 -9.37
N CYS A 422 -8.49 -25.04 -10.15
CA CYS A 422 -9.11 -25.87 -11.19
C CYS A 422 -9.27 -27.34 -10.76
N ALA A 423 -9.14 -27.68 -9.47
CA ALA A 423 -9.13 -29.06 -9.00
C ALA A 423 -10.34 -29.87 -9.48
N ALA A 424 -11.56 -29.34 -9.33
CA ALA A 424 -12.79 -29.99 -9.79
C ALA A 424 -12.79 -30.19 -11.31
N VAL A 425 -12.35 -29.17 -12.06
CA VAL A 425 -12.24 -29.25 -13.54
C VAL A 425 -11.25 -30.34 -13.96
N ILE A 426 -10.09 -30.41 -13.31
CA ILE A 426 -9.06 -31.43 -13.60
C ILE A 426 -9.59 -32.83 -13.30
N GLN A 427 -10.30 -33.00 -12.19
CA GLN A 427 -10.96 -34.28 -11.83
C GLN A 427 -12.04 -34.70 -12.86
N MET A 428 -12.87 -33.76 -13.33
CA MET A 428 -13.86 -34.04 -14.38
C MET A 428 -13.20 -34.45 -15.69
N VAL A 429 -12.11 -33.78 -16.10
CA VAL A 429 -11.37 -34.10 -17.31
C VAL A 429 -10.81 -35.53 -17.28
N VAL A 430 -10.26 -35.94 -16.15
CA VAL A 430 -9.69 -37.31 -15.98
C VAL A 430 -10.78 -38.41 -16.05
N LEU A 431 -12.02 -38.08 -15.72
CA LEU A 431 -13.19 -39.03 -15.80
C LEU A 431 -13.79 -39.11 -17.20
N GLU A 432 -13.45 -38.22 -18.11
CA GLU A 432 -13.98 -38.18 -19.46
C GLU A 432 -13.48 -39.36 -20.33
N ASP A 433 -14.31 -39.82 -21.27
CA ASP A 433 -13.98 -40.97 -22.11
C ASP A 433 -12.77 -40.68 -23.02
N THR A 434 -12.60 -39.44 -23.47
CA THR A 434 -11.41 -38.99 -24.21
C THR A 434 -10.11 -39.19 -23.43
N PHE A 435 -10.13 -38.93 -22.14
CA PHE A 435 -8.99 -39.14 -21.26
C PHE A 435 -8.73 -40.63 -21.01
N LYS A 436 -9.80 -41.43 -20.88
CA LYS A 436 -9.70 -42.91 -20.73
C LYS A 436 -9.04 -43.55 -21.96
N VAL A 437 -9.37 -43.06 -23.18
CA VAL A 437 -8.73 -43.51 -24.40
C VAL A 437 -7.20 -43.13 -24.35
N ALA A 438 -6.86 -41.91 -23.98
CA ALA A 438 -5.46 -41.52 -23.81
C ALA A 438 -4.72 -42.41 -22.81
N CYS A 439 -5.37 -42.86 -21.73
CA CYS A 439 -4.79 -43.81 -20.77
C CYS A 439 -4.49 -45.20 -21.36
N MET A 440 -5.18 -45.61 -22.42
CA MET A 440 -4.86 -46.88 -23.08
C MET A 440 -3.59 -46.80 -23.92
N GLU A 441 -3.33 -45.65 -24.52
CA GLU A 441 -2.24 -45.44 -25.48
C GLU A 441 -0.95 -44.90 -24.82
N ASP A 442 -1.11 -43.99 -23.84
CA ASP A 442 0.03 -43.29 -23.20
C ASP A 442 0.21 -43.67 -21.72
N PRO A 443 1.39 -44.21 -21.33
CA PRO A 443 1.75 -44.45 -19.95
C PRO A 443 1.70 -43.19 -19.06
N LEU A 444 2.01 -42.02 -19.61
CA LEU A 444 1.97 -40.74 -18.90
C LEU A 444 0.54 -40.35 -18.53
N ALA A 445 -0.44 -40.61 -19.40
CA ALA A 445 -1.85 -40.40 -19.12
C ALA A 445 -2.31 -41.22 -17.91
N ARG A 446 -1.88 -42.48 -17.81
CA ARG A 446 -2.19 -43.34 -16.66
C ARG A 446 -1.57 -42.85 -15.37
N GLU A 447 -0.34 -42.37 -15.43
CA GLU A 447 0.36 -41.76 -14.28
C GLU A 447 -0.37 -40.50 -13.82
N VAL A 448 -0.74 -39.61 -14.74
CA VAL A 448 -1.51 -38.39 -14.44
C VAL A 448 -2.87 -38.71 -13.84
N ALA A 449 -3.59 -39.71 -14.40
CA ALA A 449 -4.84 -40.17 -13.80
C ALA A 449 -4.65 -40.64 -12.35
N GLY A 450 -3.61 -41.45 -12.10
CA GLY A 450 -3.28 -41.92 -10.75
C GLY A 450 -2.96 -40.78 -9.78
N ILE A 451 -2.22 -39.77 -10.22
CA ILE A 451 -1.92 -38.56 -9.43
C ILE A 451 -3.21 -37.81 -9.08
N VAL A 452 -4.05 -37.52 -10.08
CA VAL A 452 -5.29 -36.72 -9.90
C VAL A 452 -6.32 -37.43 -9.05
N GLN A 453 -6.40 -38.78 -9.13
CA GLN A 453 -7.32 -39.60 -8.31
C GLN A 453 -6.82 -39.83 -6.88
N SER A 454 -5.54 -39.53 -6.58
CA SER A 454 -4.96 -39.69 -5.26
C SER A 454 -5.41 -38.55 -4.33
N GLU A 455 -6.13 -38.86 -3.26
CA GLU A 455 -6.43 -37.90 -2.19
C GLU A 455 -5.16 -37.37 -1.53
N GLY A 456 -4.14 -38.21 -1.38
CA GLY A 456 -2.83 -37.82 -0.85
C GLY A 456 -2.18 -36.68 -1.64
N PHE A 457 -2.27 -36.72 -2.97
CA PHE A 457 -1.73 -35.66 -3.82
C PHE A 457 -2.38 -34.30 -3.51
N TRP A 458 -3.69 -34.24 -3.38
CA TRP A 458 -4.41 -32.98 -3.11
C TRP A 458 -4.09 -32.43 -1.72
N ASN A 459 -3.98 -33.30 -0.71
CA ASN A 459 -3.59 -32.92 0.65
C ASN A 459 -2.16 -32.40 0.70
N GLU A 460 -1.22 -33.05 0.03
CA GLU A 460 0.18 -32.59 -0.06
C GLU A 460 0.30 -31.26 -0.82
N LEU A 461 -0.42 -31.11 -1.90
CA LEU A 461 -0.50 -29.87 -2.70
C LEU A 461 -1.04 -28.70 -1.85
N GLU A 462 -2.16 -28.92 -1.11
CA GLU A 462 -2.70 -27.92 -0.21
C GLU A 462 -1.72 -27.57 0.92
N ALA A 463 -1.00 -28.56 1.45
CA ALA A 463 -0.01 -28.33 2.48
C ALA A 463 1.11 -27.39 1.99
N VAL A 464 1.70 -27.66 0.82
CA VAL A 464 2.72 -26.79 0.22
C VAL A 464 2.16 -25.40 -0.09
N TYR A 465 1.00 -25.35 -0.72
CA TYR A 465 0.35 -24.09 -1.09
C TYR A 465 0.06 -23.21 0.15
N SER A 466 -0.54 -23.79 1.21
CA SER A 466 -0.90 -23.06 2.42
C SER A 466 0.33 -22.53 3.17
N LEU A 467 1.42 -23.28 3.24
CA LEU A 467 2.68 -22.82 3.86
C LEU A 467 3.26 -21.62 3.09
N VAL A 468 3.35 -21.72 1.77
CA VAL A 468 3.88 -20.63 0.95
C VAL A 468 2.96 -19.41 1.01
N LYS A 469 1.64 -19.60 0.95
CA LYS A 469 0.65 -18.55 1.10
C LYS A 469 0.75 -17.81 2.45
N LEU A 470 0.92 -18.56 3.54
CA LEU A 470 1.14 -17.99 4.88
C LEU A 470 2.36 -17.07 4.88
N ILE A 471 3.50 -17.54 4.37
CA ILE A 471 4.74 -16.73 4.38
C ILE A 471 4.61 -15.54 3.41
N ARG A 472 3.98 -15.71 2.23
CA ARG A 472 3.70 -14.61 1.31
C ARG A 472 2.79 -13.55 1.93
N GLY A 473 1.79 -13.95 2.70
CA GLY A 473 0.95 -13.03 3.47
C GLY A 473 1.77 -12.17 4.43
N VAL A 474 2.70 -12.78 5.16
CA VAL A 474 3.64 -12.05 6.05
C VAL A 474 4.52 -11.09 5.25
N VAL A 475 5.01 -11.51 4.08
CA VAL A 475 5.82 -10.64 3.19
C VAL A 475 5.01 -9.44 2.69
N GLN A 476 3.74 -9.64 2.33
CA GLN A 476 2.85 -8.56 1.91
C GLN A 476 2.57 -7.57 3.06
N ASP A 477 2.27 -8.10 4.26
CA ASP A 477 2.05 -7.27 5.46
C ASP A 477 3.30 -6.43 5.79
N ILE A 478 4.50 -7.05 5.80
CA ILE A 478 5.77 -6.33 6.00
C ILE A 478 5.98 -5.26 4.92
N GLY A 479 5.68 -5.57 3.67
CA GLY A 479 5.83 -4.64 2.56
C GLY A 479 4.87 -3.44 2.64
N ALA A 480 3.68 -3.64 3.18
CA ALA A 480 2.66 -2.61 3.35
C ALA A 480 2.87 -1.77 4.62
N GLU A 481 3.12 -2.44 5.76
CA GLU A 481 3.19 -1.80 7.08
C GLU A 481 4.57 -1.20 7.38
N ARG A 482 5.63 -1.69 6.70
CA ARG A 482 7.02 -1.25 6.91
C ARG A 482 7.42 -1.27 8.38
N PRO A 483 7.43 -2.45 9.02
CA PRO A 483 7.61 -2.56 10.46
C PRO A 483 8.95 -1.99 10.91
N LEU A 484 8.92 -1.35 12.07
CA LEU A 484 10.13 -0.98 12.78
C LEU A 484 10.83 -2.23 13.31
N ILE A 485 12.11 -2.10 13.60
CA ILE A 485 12.99 -3.23 13.92
C ILE A 485 12.54 -4.03 15.14
N GLY A 486 11.92 -3.37 16.13
CA GLY A 486 11.37 -4.04 17.33
C GLY A 486 10.25 -5.04 17.03
N ARG A 487 9.55 -4.88 15.89
CA ARG A 487 8.52 -5.84 15.43
C ARG A 487 9.12 -7.13 14.87
N CYS A 488 10.41 -7.13 14.49
CA CYS A 488 11.01 -8.28 13.82
C CYS A 488 11.03 -9.53 14.69
N LEU A 489 11.36 -9.40 15.97
CA LEU A 489 11.43 -10.55 16.89
C LEU A 489 10.04 -11.21 17.08
N PRO A 490 8.99 -10.49 17.52
CA PRO A 490 7.66 -11.09 17.67
C PRO A 490 7.07 -11.61 16.35
N LEU A 491 7.40 -11.00 15.20
CA LEU A 491 6.95 -11.46 13.90
C LEU A 491 7.53 -12.85 13.55
N TRP A 492 8.81 -13.10 13.85
CA TRP A 492 9.42 -14.40 13.65
C TRP A 492 8.83 -15.47 14.59
N GLU A 493 8.51 -15.12 15.82
CA GLU A 493 7.83 -16.04 16.77
C GLU A 493 6.38 -16.34 16.33
N GLU A 494 5.69 -15.36 15.79
CA GLU A 494 4.35 -15.54 15.22
C GLU A 494 4.38 -16.52 14.04
N VAL A 495 5.32 -16.35 13.11
CA VAL A 495 5.49 -17.27 11.97
C VAL A 495 5.88 -18.68 12.46
N ARG A 496 6.80 -18.78 13.41
CA ARG A 496 7.20 -20.06 14.01
C ARG A 496 6.00 -20.78 14.62
N THR A 497 5.20 -20.08 15.41
CA THR A 497 4.01 -20.64 16.05
C THR A 497 2.99 -21.13 15.02
N LYS A 498 2.68 -20.34 14.01
CA LYS A 498 1.74 -20.73 12.94
C LYS A 498 2.25 -21.92 12.12
N VAL A 499 3.55 -21.95 11.83
CA VAL A 499 4.11 -23.06 11.05
C VAL A 499 4.18 -24.34 11.88
N VAL A 500 4.72 -24.30 13.10
CA VAL A 500 4.96 -25.50 13.90
C VAL A 500 3.67 -25.99 14.56
N LYS A 501 2.91 -25.09 15.23
CA LYS A 501 1.75 -25.51 16.03
C LYS A 501 0.46 -25.66 15.23
N GLU A 502 0.33 -24.97 14.11
CA GLU A 502 -0.90 -25.02 13.30
C GLU A 502 -0.68 -25.85 12.02
N TRP A 503 0.31 -25.44 11.19
CA TRP A 503 0.52 -26.08 9.88
C TRP A 503 1.07 -27.50 9.97
N CYS A 504 2.12 -27.76 10.79
CA CYS A 504 2.66 -29.11 10.95
C CYS A 504 1.60 -30.07 11.49
N VAL A 505 0.80 -29.62 12.46
CA VAL A 505 -0.27 -30.43 13.05
C VAL A 505 -1.37 -30.71 12.03
N LYS A 506 -1.84 -29.67 11.32
CA LYS A 506 -2.93 -29.80 10.32
C LYS A 506 -2.60 -30.82 9.22
N TYR A 507 -1.36 -30.80 8.72
CA TYR A 507 -0.95 -31.64 7.59
C TYR A 507 -0.09 -32.86 8.01
N SER A 508 0.03 -33.13 9.31
CA SER A 508 0.80 -34.25 9.86
C SER A 508 2.25 -34.32 9.36
N VAL A 509 2.87 -33.12 9.20
CA VAL A 509 4.26 -33.01 8.77
C VAL A 509 5.18 -33.07 9.99
N ALA A 510 6.30 -33.81 9.87
CA ALA A 510 7.30 -33.92 10.94
C ALA A 510 7.86 -32.53 11.31
N GLU A 511 7.80 -32.17 12.60
CA GLU A 511 8.21 -30.85 13.10
C GLU A 511 9.72 -30.62 13.02
N ALA A 512 10.54 -31.65 13.30
CA ALA A 512 11.99 -31.53 13.47
C ALA A 512 12.68 -30.85 12.24
N PRO A 513 12.51 -31.30 10.99
CA PRO A 513 13.12 -30.64 9.83
C PRO A 513 12.59 -29.24 9.59
N VAL A 514 11.32 -28.98 9.90
CA VAL A 514 10.69 -27.65 9.75
C VAL A 514 11.29 -26.67 10.75
N VAL A 515 11.42 -27.08 12.01
CA VAL A 515 12.02 -26.25 13.07
C VAL A 515 13.50 -25.97 12.76
N GLU A 516 14.26 -26.97 12.29
CA GLU A 516 15.67 -26.77 11.89
C GLU A 516 15.81 -25.69 10.79
N ILE A 517 14.95 -25.73 9.76
CA ILE A 517 14.96 -24.74 8.68
C ILE A 517 14.60 -23.35 9.22
N LEU A 518 13.56 -23.24 10.06
CA LEU A 518 13.16 -21.98 10.68
C LEU A 518 14.28 -21.38 11.52
N GLU A 519 14.89 -22.17 12.40
CA GLU A 519 15.97 -21.70 13.27
C GLU A 519 17.24 -21.33 12.50
N LYS A 520 17.61 -22.11 11.48
CA LYS A 520 18.74 -21.80 10.61
C LYS A 520 18.51 -20.46 9.88
N ARG A 521 17.30 -20.23 9.39
CA ARG A 521 16.94 -18.95 8.73
C ARG A 521 16.87 -17.81 9.72
N PHE A 522 16.26 -17.99 10.90
CA PHE A 522 16.23 -17.01 11.97
C PHE A 522 17.65 -16.57 12.36
N ARG A 523 18.54 -17.50 12.73
CA ARG A 523 19.94 -17.19 13.09
C ARG A 523 20.69 -16.43 12.00
N LYS A 524 20.38 -16.69 10.74
CA LYS A 524 20.96 -15.96 9.61
C LYS A 524 20.48 -14.52 9.48
N ASN A 525 19.27 -14.21 9.92
CA ASN A 525 18.65 -12.89 9.78
C ASN A 525 18.71 -12.09 11.08
N TYR A 526 18.74 -12.76 12.22
CA TYR A 526 18.77 -12.15 13.54
C TYR A 526 19.90 -11.13 13.68
N HIS A 527 19.55 -10.00 14.27
CA HIS A 527 20.48 -8.96 14.69
C HIS A 527 20.13 -8.53 16.12
N PRO A 528 21.11 -8.29 17.01
CA PRO A 528 20.87 -7.91 18.41
C PRO A 528 19.94 -6.70 18.58
N ALA A 529 19.93 -5.80 17.60
CA ALA A 529 19.04 -4.65 17.61
C ALA A 529 17.55 -4.99 17.57
N TRP A 530 17.16 -6.21 17.13
CA TRP A 530 15.76 -6.65 17.19
C TRP A 530 15.33 -6.80 18.65
N SER A 531 16.12 -7.51 19.43
CA SER A 531 15.86 -7.71 20.86
C SER A 531 15.95 -6.39 21.63
N ALA A 532 16.98 -5.56 21.34
CA ALA A 532 17.14 -4.28 21.98
C ALA A 532 15.97 -3.34 21.71
N ALA A 533 15.57 -3.18 20.44
CA ALA A 533 14.42 -2.36 20.10
C ALA A 533 13.11 -2.92 20.66
N PHE A 534 12.94 -4.25 20.72
CA PHE A 534 11.76 -4.90 21.26
C PHE A 534 11.54 -4.60 22.75
N ILE A 535 12.61 -4.63 23.56
CA ILE A 535 12.50 -4.33 25.01
C ILE A 535 12.51 -2.84 25.32
N LEU A 536 13.03 -2.01 24.41
CA LEU A 536 13.07 -0.54 24.59
C LEU A 536 11.80 0.15 24.06
N ASP A 537 11.04 -0.49 23.17
CA ASP A 537 9.85 0.12 22.61
C ASP A 537 8.63 -0.04 23.53
N PRO A 538 8.06 1.07 24.03
CA PRO A 538 6.86 1.06 24.88
C PRO A 538 5.64 0.33 24.28
N LEU A 539 5.62 0.11 22.95
CA LEU A 539 4.58 -0.67 22.27
C LEU A 539 4.51 -2.14 22.73
N TYR A 540 5.62 -2.69 23.22
CA TYR A 540 5.72 -4.11 23.57
C TYR A 540 5.74 -4.37 25.07
N LEU A 541 5.54 -3.35 25.91
CA LEU A 541 5.44 -3.52 27.34
C LEU A 541 4.34 -4.49 27.72
N VAL A 542 4.62 -5.34 28.68
CA VAL A 542 3.69 -6.37 29.20
C VAL A 542 3.25 -5.99 30.60
N LYS A 543 1.94 -6.07 30.82
CA LYS A 543 1.36 -5.83 32.15
C LYS A 543 1.68 -7.03 33.05
N ASP A 544 2.34 -6.79 34.17
CA ASP A 544 2.63 -7.82 35.18
C ASP A 544 1.43 -8.04 36.13
N ALA A 545 1.57 -9.00 37.07
CA ALA A 545 0.54 -9.30 38.05
C ALA A 545 0.26 -8.12 39.03
N SER A 546 1.21 -7.20 39.19
CA SER A 546 1.06 -5.99 40.04
C SER A 546 0.39 -4.84 39.31
N GLY A 547 0.13 -4.97 38.03
CA GLY A 547 -0.46 -3.92 37.20
C GLY A 547 0.56 -2.99 36.54
N LYS A 548 1.86 -3.18 36.74
CA LYS A 548 2.93 -2.43 36.10
C LYS A 548 3.13 -2.86 34.65
N TYR A 549 3.53 -1.95 33.79
CA TYR A 549 3.90 -2.21 32.41
C TYR A 549 5.42 -2.29 32.28
N LEU A 550 5.92 -3.51 32.21
CA LEU A 550 7.36 -3.83 32.20
C LEU A 550 7.84 -4.25 30.81
N PRO A 551 9.10 -3.98 30.45
CA PRO A 551 9.70 -4.47 29.21
C PRO A 551 9.73 -5.99 29.17
N PRO A 552 9.52 -6.61 27.98
CA PRO A 552 9.32 -8.05 27.84
C PRO A 552 10.65 -8.86 27.83
N PHE A 553 11.49 -8.69 28.83
CA PHE A 553 12.74 -9.46 28.97
C PHE A 553 12.52 -10.97 29.10
N ASN A 554 11.38 -11.38 29.68
CA ASN A 554 10.99 -12.78 29.77
C ASN A 554 10.74 -13.45 28.41
N CYS A 555 10.57 -12.67 27.35
CA CYS A 555 10.46 -13.18 25.98
C CYS A 555 11.82 -13.37 25.30
N LEU A 556 12.92 -12.93 25.92
CA LEU A 556 14.27 -13.08 25.39
C LEU A 556 14.95 -14.32 25.93
N THR A 557 15.81 -14.95 25.11
CA THR A 557 16.75 -15.96 25.60
C THR A 557 17.94 -15.28 26.32
N ARG A 558 18.62 -16.01 27.16
CA ARG A 558 19.83 -15.50 27.84
C ARG A 558 20.93 -15.04 26.89
N GLU A 559 21.01 -15.64 25.71
CA GLU A 559 21.96 -15.24 24.68
C GLU A 559 21.53 -13.88 24.07
N GLN A 560 20.23 -13.70 23.79
CA GLN A 560 19.68 -12.46 23.30
C GLN A 560 19.85 -11.32 24.31
N GLU A 561 19.65 -11.56 25.62
CA GLU A 561 19.91 -10.55 26.65
C GLU A 561 21.39 -10.12 26.63
N LYS A 562 22.33 -11.07 26.59
CA LYS A 562 23.78 -10.75 26.48
C LYS A 562 24.11 -9.97 25.19
N ASP A 563 23.45 -10.29 24.12
CA ASP A 563 23.65 -9.59 22.84
C ASP A 563 23.11 -8.14 22.90
N VAL A 564 22.01 -7.92 23.62
CA VAL A 564 21.51 -6.56 23.91
C VAL A 564 22.53 -5.76 24.70
N ASP A 565 23.05 -6.33 25.80
CA ASP A 565 24.05 -5.65 26.65
C ASP A 565 25.30 -5.26 25.84
N LYS A 566 25.81 -6.18 25.02
CA LYS A 566 26.96 -5.91 24.12
C LYS A 566 26.64 -4.82 23.09
N LEU A 567 25.45 -4.87 22.51
CA LEU A 567 25.03 -3.89 21.52
C LEU A 567 24.93 -2.49 22.14
N LEU A 568 24.25 -2.35 23.27
CA LEU A 568 24.09 -1.06 23.95
C LEU A 568 25.44 -0.51 24.42
N THR A 569 26.32 -1.37 24.94
CA THR A 569 27.69 -0.98 25.30
C THR A 569 28.50 -0.51 24.09
N ARG A 570 28.33 -1.15 22.92
CA ARG A 570 28.98 -0.76 21.68
C ARG A 570 28.50 0.61 21.16
N LEU A 571 27.18 0.86 21.25
CA LEU A 571 26.54 2.09 20.74
C LEU A 571 26.77 3.30 21.65
N ALA A 572 26.99 3.05 22.94
CA ALA A 572 27.30 4.10 23.91
C ALA A 572 28.76 4.59 23.76
N SER A 573 29.02 5.82 24.20
CA SER A 573 30.39 6.26 24.40
C SER A 573 31.06 5.41 25.50
N ARG A 574 32.37 5.30 25.45
CA ARG A 574 33.12 4.50 26.43
C ARG A 574 32.87 4.95 27.88
N GLU A 575 32.60 6.23 28.06
CA GLU A 575 32.34 6.85 29.36
C GLU A 575 30.91 6.62 29.84
N GLU A 576 29.92 6.54 28.91
CA GLU A 576 28.50 6.37 29.24
C GLU A 576 28.06 4.89 29.27
N ALA A 577 28.88 3.96 28.82
CA ALA A 577 28.50 2.55 28.69
C ALA A 577 27.96 1.93 30.00
N HIS A 578 28.61 2.23 31.14
CA HIS A 578 28.16 1.74 32.45
C HIS A 578 26.86 2.40 32.88
N VAL A 579 26.66 3.69 32.56
CA VAL A 579 25.41 4.41 32.86
C VAL A 579 24.25 3.81 32.08
N VAL A 580 24.44 3.52 30.79
CA VAL A 580 23.43 2.87 29.95
C VAL A 580 22.98 1.52 30.52
N LEU A 581 23.94 0.70 31.01
CA LEU A 581 23.58 -0.59 31.62
C LEU A 581 22.84 -0.41 32.95
N MET A 582 23.21 0.56 33.77
CA MET A 582 22.47 0.88 35.01
C MET A 582 21.07 1.40 34.70
N GLU A 583 20.92 2.28 33.73
CA GLU A 583 19.61 2.76 33.26
C GLU A 583 18.78 1.61 32.67
N LEU A 584 19.40 0.66 31.96
CA LEU A 584 18.70 -0.53 31.44
C LEU A 584 18.15 -1.43 32.58
N MET A 585 18.93 -1.62 33.66
CA MET A 585 18.45 -2.35 34.86
C MET A 585 17.28 -1.62 35.52
N LYS A 586 17.35 -0.30 35.61
CA LYS A 586 16.26 0.54 36.13
C LYS A 586 15.01 0.40 35.24
N TRP A 587 15.15 0.53 33.91
CA TRP A 587 14.07 0.34 32.94
C TRP A 587 13.42 -1.04 33.05
N ARG A 588 14.23 -2.11 33.24
CA ARG A 588 13.75 -3.48 33.43
C ARG A 588 12.81 -3.62 34.63
N SER A 589 13.06 -2.89 35.72
CA SER A 589 12.32 -3.02 36.98
C SER A 589 11.17 -2.02 37.12
N GLU A 590 11.29 -0.85 36.54
CA GLU A 590 10.32 0.23 36.68
C GLU A 590 9.30 0.29 35.54
N GLY A 591 9.76 0.08 34.30
CA GLY A 591 8.93 0.15 33.12
C GLY A 591 8.35 1.54 32.86
N LEU A 592 7.08 1.60 32.48
CA LEU A 592 6.36 2.84 32.17
C LEU A 592 5.05 2.92 32.97
N ASP A 593 4.67 4.13 33.34
CA ASP A 593 3.37 4.39 33.95
C ASP A 593 2.23 3.79 33.14
N PRO A 594 1.24 3.13 33.78
CA PRO A 594 0.15 2.46 33.10
C PRO A 594 -0.64 3.34 32.14
N LEU A 595 -0.85 4.62 32.45
CA LEU A 595 -1.59 5.55 31.59
C LEU A 595 -0.87 5.79 30.27
N TYR A 596 0.42 6.07 30.34
CA TYR A 596 1.24 6.30 29.15
C TYR A 596 1.43 5.01 28.34
N ALA A 597 1.62 3.87 29.02
CA ALA A 597 1.73 2.56 28.37
C ALA A 597 0.46 2.22 27.57
N GLN A 598 -0.72 2.39 28.17
CA GLN A 598 -2.00 2.17 27.50
C GLN A 598 -2.20 3.14 26.33
N ALA A 599 -1.84 4.42 26.49
CA ALA A 599 -1.96 5.43 25.43
C ALA A 599 -1.10 5.08 24.21
N VAL A 600 0.15 4.61 24.44
CA VAL A 600 1.05 4.17 23.36
C VAL A 600 0.52 2.91 22.66
N GLN A 601 0.01 1.95 23.42
CA GLN A 601 -0.47 0.66 22.91
C GLN A 601 -1.88 0.72 22.32
N MET A 602 -2.56 1.87 22.38
CA MET A 602 -3.89 2.03 21.85
C MET A 602 -3.94 1.68 20.37
N LYS A 603 -4.90 0.83 20.01
CA LYS A 603 -5.13 0.41 18.63
C LYS A 603 -6.44 0.99 18.13
N GLN A 604 -6.45 1.44 16.90
CA GLN A 604 -7.66 1.82 16.18
C GLN A 604 -7.83 0.91 14.97
N ARG A 605 -9.07 0.77 14.53
CA ARG A 605 -9.37 0.01 13.32
C ARG A 605 -9.05 0.86 12.10
N ASP A 606 -8.18 0.35 11.25
CA ASP A 606 -7.91 0.96 9.95
C ASP A 606 -9.20 0.93 9.11
N PRO A 607 -9.69 2.07 8.64
CA PRO A 607 -10.95 2.14 7.90
C PRO A 607 -10.92 1.38 6.57
N VAL A 608 -9.73 1.23 5.98
CA VAL A 608 -9.53 0.61 4.68
C VAL A 608 -9.33 -0.89 4.78
N THR A 609 -8.36 -1.32 5.58
CA THR A 609 -7.99 -2.75 5.68
C THR A 609 -8.81 -3.49 6.73
N GLY A 610 -9.59 -2.79 7.56
CA GLY A 610 -10.30 -3.37 8.70
C GLY A 610 -9.40 -3.95 9.80
N LYS A 611 -8.07 -3.92 9.62
CA LYS A 611 -7.09 -4.43 10.59
C LYS A 611 -6.91 -3.47 11.74
N MET A 612 -6.61 -3.99 12.92
CA MET A 612 -6.26 -3.18 14.09
C MET A 612 -4.82 -2.69 13.95
N LYS A 613 -4.62 -1.38 13.88
CA LYS A 613 -3.31 -0.72 13.83
C LYS A 613 -3.08 0.14 15.07
N VAL A 614 -1.81 0.36 15.43
CA VAL A 614 -1.44 1.31 16.49
C VAL A 614 -1.94 2.70 16.11
N ALA A 615 -2.66 3.35 17.01
CA ALA A 615 -3.28 4.65 16.74
C ALA A 615 -2.23 5.74 16.45
N ASN A 616 -1.11 5.71 17.18
CA ASN A 616 -0.03 6.69 17.01
C ASN A 616 1.34 5.98 16.99
N PRO A 617 1.87 5.61 15.82
CA PRO A 617 3.14 4.88 15.71
C PRO A 617 4.37 5.65 16.21
N LEU A 618 4.31 6.97 16.28
CA LEU A 618 5.42 7.82 16.74
C LEU A 618 5.40 8.07 18.25
N SER A 619 4.37 7.61 18.97
CA SER A 619 4.22 7.83 20.41
C SER A 619 5.35 7.22 21.25
N SER A 620 5.90 6.07 20.82
CA SER A 620 7.04 5.44 21.51
C SER A 620 8.25 6.35 21.63
N ARG A 621 8.59 7.05 20.57
CA ARG A 621 9.68 8.02 20.57
C ARG A 621 9.39 9.21 21.48
N LEU A 622 8.18 9.76 21.39
CA LEU A 622 7.75 10.90 22.19
C LEU A 622 7.82 10.57 23.70
N VAL A 623 7.45 9.35 24.07
CA VAL A 623 7.52 8.89 25.47
C VAL A 623 8.96 8.91 26.00
N TRP A 624 9.94 8.44 25.19
CA TRP A 624 11.35 8.49 25.57
C TRP A 624 11.87 9.93 25.69
N GLU A 625 11.42 10.82 24.82
CA GLU A 625 11.86 12.23 24.79
C GLU A 625 11.21 13.07 25.92
N THR A 626 10.02 12.70 26.40
CA THR A 626 9.23 13.50 27.35
C THR A 626 9.05 12.83 28.70
N CYS A 627 8.50 11.61 28.73
CA CYS A 627 8.12 10.92 29.97
C CYS A 627 9.30 10.22 30.64
N LEU A 628 10.27 9.74 29.86
CA LEU A 628 11.43 8.99 30.33
C LEU A 628 12.73 9.82 30.25
N SER A 629 12.63 11.14 30.42
CA SER A 629 13.75 12.09 30.33
C SER A 629 14.84 11.88 31.39
N GLU A 630 14.55 11.10 32.44
CA GLU A 630 15.54 10.68 33.46
C GLU A 630 16.57 9.67 32.91
N PHE A 631 16.21 8.87 31.90
CA PHE A 631 17.10 7.92 31.21
C PHE A 631 17.91 8.63 30.14
N LYS A 632 18.87 9.46 30.55
CA LYS A 632 19.58 10.36 29.61
C LYS A 632 20.43 9.63 28.59
N SER A 633 21.16 8.60 29.01
CA SER A 633 22.06 7.86 28.14
C SER A 633 21.34 6.74 27.38
N LEU A 634 20.51 5.95 28.07
CA LEU A 634 19.70 4.91 27.44
C LEU A 634 18.66 5.52 26.51
N GLY A 635 18.02 6.61 26.86
CA GLY A 635 16.99 7.28 26.06
C GLY A 635 17.49 7.73 24.70
N LYS A 636 18.72 8.25 24.62
CA LYS A 636 19.38 8.60 23.34
C LYS A 636 19.52 7.38 22.43
N LEU A 637 19.89 6.22 22.98
CA LEU A 637 20.04 4.98 22.24
C LEU A 637 18.67 4.36 21.89
N ALA A 638 17.71 4.39 22.85
CA ALA A 638 16.37 3.88 22.64
C ALA A 638 15.68 4.58 21.47
N VAL A 639 15.68 5.91 21.42
CA VAL A 639 15.09 6.69 20.33
C VAL A 639 15.69 6.34 18.97
N ARG A 640 17.01 6.11 18.90
CA ARG A 640 17.69 5.69 17.67
C ARG A 640 17.37 4.27 17.28
N LEU A 641 17.28 3.33 18.23
CA LEU A 641 17.00 1.92 17.96
C LEU A 641 15.54 1.68 17.57
N ILE A 642 14.57 2.22 18.32
CA ILE A 642 13.15 2.00 18.04
C ILE A 642 12.69 2.61 16.72
N PHE A 643 13.40 3.59 16.19
CA PHE A 643 13.15 4.22 14.90
C PHE A 643 13.54 3.35 13.70
N LEU A 644 14.51 2.44 13.85
CA LEU A 644 15.08 1.68 12.75
C LEU A 644 14.00 0.82 12.04
N HIS A 645 13.99 0.86 10.73
CA HIS A 645 13.13 0.00 9.91
C HIS A 645 13.74 -1.38 9.70
N GLY A 646 12.89 -2.40 9.74
CA GLY A 646 13.29 -3.80 9.47
C GLY A 646 13.28 -4.17 7.98
N THR A 647 12.87 -3.25 7.09
CA THR A 647 12.77 -3.51 5.65
C THR A 647 13.34 -2.36 4.82
N SER A 648 14.03 -2.72 3.74
CA SER A 648 14.52 -1.77 2.72
C SER A 648 13.46 -1.36 1.69
N SER A 649 12.37 -2.12 1.59
CA SER A 649 11.32 -1.98 0.57
C SER A 649 10.26 -0.92 0.91
N GLY A 650 10.70 0.23 1.42
CA GLY A 650 9.78 1.30 1.84
C GLY A 650 9.19 2.15 0.74
N PHE A 651 9.67 2.00 -0.48
CA PHE A 651 9.27 2.83 -1.59
C PHE A 651 8.95 1.96 -2.81
N LYS A 652 7.65 1.80 -3.12
CA LYS A 652 7.22 1.26 -4.41
C LYS A 652 7.51 2.32 -5.49
N SER A 653 8.80 2.56 -5.80
CA SER A 653 9.14 3.41 -6.94
C SER A 653 8.96 2.60 -8.21
N ASN A 654 8.49 3.24 -9.26
CA ASN A 654 8.33 2.65 -10.59
C ASN A 654 9.71 2.39 -11.24
N CYS A 655 10.54 1.56 -10.60
CA CYS A 655 11.80 1.12 -11.20
C CYS A 655 11.58 0.32 -12.48
N SER A 656 10.38 -0.19 -12.71
CA SER A 656 9.95 -0.73 -14.00
C SER A 656 10.17 0.27 -15.14
N PHE A 657 9.93 1.56 -14.92
CA PHE A 657 10.22 2.60 -15.91
C PHE A 657 11.71 2.70 -16.23
N ILE A 658 12.57 2.72 -15.22
CA ILE A 658 14.02 2.74 -15.39
C ILE A 658 14.49 1.48 -16.12
N ARG A 659 13.96 0.31 -15.76
CA ARG A 659 14.26 -0.97 -16.41
C ARG A 659 13.89 -0.97 -17.88
N LYS A 660 12.67 -0.54 -18.21
CA LYS A 660 12.21 -0.44 -19.61
C LYS A 660 13.11 0.48 -20.43
N ILE A 661 13.59 1.59 -19.88
CA ILE A 661 14.48 2.51 -20.56
C ILE A 661 15.90 1.94 -20.68
N SER A 662 16.42 1.34 -19.62
CA SER A 662 17.75 0.72 -19.62
C SER A 662 17.84 -0.47 -20.59
N ALA A 663 16.78 -1.28 -20.68
CA ALA A 663 16.71 -2.42 -21.60
C ALA A 663 16.54 -2.00 -23.06
N ASN A 664 15.92 -0.84 -23.33
CA ASN A 664 15.64 -0.39 -24.68
C ASN A 664 16.69 0.61 -25.18
N LYS A 665 17.71 0.11 -25.89
CA LYS A 665 18.78 0.93 -26.49
C LYS A 665 18.28 2.01 -27.46
N HIS A 666 17.07 1.88 -27.97
CA HIS A 666 16.42 2.83 -28.88
C HIS A 666 15.43 3.76 -28.17
N SER A 667 15.44 3.79 -26.83
CA SER A 667 14.57 4.68 -26.07
C SER A 667 14.86 6.14 -26.44
N ARG A 668 13.80 6.89 -26.77
CA ARG A 668 13.88 8.33 -27.04
C ARG A 668 14.11 9.18 -25.77
N VAL A 669 14.02 8.56 -24.60
CA VAL A 669 14.28 9.19 -23.30
C VAL A 669 15.63 8.71 -22.80
N SER A 670 16.53 9.65 -22.50
CA SER A 670 17.83 9.31 -21.90
C SER A 670 17.63 8.78 -20.47
N LEU A 671 18.51 7.89 -20.05
CA LEU A 671 18.50 7.34 -18.69
C LEU A 671 18.51 8.43 -17.61
N GLU A 672 19.28 9.50 -17.83
CA GLU A 672 19.35 10.65 -16.91
C GLU A 672 17.98 11.31 -16.74
N ARG A 673 17.25 11.55 -17.83
CA ARG A 673 15.90 12.13 -17.77
C ARG A 673 14.91 11.19 -17.10
N ALA A 674 15.02 9.88 -17.34
CA ALA A 674 14.21 8.89 -16.65
C ALA A 674 14.43 8.90 -15.13
N LEU A 675 15.67 9.04 -14.69
CA LEU A 675 16.01 9.16 -13.26
C LEU A 675 15.42 10.43 -12.65
N LYS A 676 15.44 11.57 -13.36
CA LYS A 676 14.80 12.81 -12.91
C LYS A 676 13.29 12.64 -12.75
N VAL A 677 12.62 11.98 -13.73
CA VAL A 677 11.18 11.68 -13.65
C VAL A 677 10.86 10.80 -12.43
N VAL A 678 11.62 9.73 -12.21
CA VAL A 678 11.43 8.85 -11.05
C VAL A 678 11.62 9.62 -9.74
N TYR A 679 12.58 10.53 -9.69
CA TYR A 679 12.82 11.35 -8.51
C TYR A 679 11.64 12.27 -8.22
N ILE A 680 11.15 13.00 -9.23
CA ILE A 680 9.98 13.89 -9.10
C ILE A 680 8.74 13.10 -8.68
N ALA A 681 8.47 11.96 -9.33
CA ALA A 681 7.34 11.11 -8.97
C ALA A 681 7.41 10.61 -7.53
N ALA A 682 8.62 10.29 -7.06
CA ALA A 682 8.87 9.89 -5.69
C ALA A 682 8.61 11.03 -4.70
N HIS A 683 9.07 12.23 -5.03
CA HIS A 683 8.88 13.43 -4.22
C HIS A 683 7.40 13.84 -4.16
N ALA A 684 6.71 13.86 -5.28
CA ALA A 684 5.27 14.18 -5.34
C ALA A 684 4.41 13.20 -4.50
N LYS A 685 4.77 11.91 -4.46
CA LYS A 685 4.12 10.96 -3.55
C LYS A 685 4.37 11.27 -2.08
N LEU A 686 5.56 11.76 -1.75
CA LEU A 686 5.90 12.20 -0.39
C LEU A 686 5.08 13.43 0.00
N GLU A 687 5.00 14.43 -0.87
CA GLU A 687 4.22 15.64 -0.64
C GLU A 687 2.74 15.33 -0.41
N ARG A 688 2.15 14.48 -1.24
CA ARG A 688 0.74 14.08 -1.06
C ARG A 688 0.49 13.37 0.28
N ARG A 689 1.46 12.62 0.81
CA ARG A 689 1.35 12.03 2.14
C ARG A 689 1.42 13.08 3.25
N ASP A 690 2.23 14.11 3.06
CA ASP A 690 2.40 15.19 4.03
C ASP A 690 1.20 16.17 4.06
N PHE A 691 0.54 16.38 2.92
CA PHE A 691 -0.51 17.38 2.74
C PHE A 691 -1.90 16.82 2.43
N SER A 692 -2.06 15.53 2.12
CA SER A 692 -3.36 14.99 1.78
C SER A 692 -4.25 14.88 3.02
N ASN A 693 -5.44 15.47 2.94
CA ASN A 693 -6.54 15.24 3.86
C ASN A 693 -6.92 13.75 3.85
N GLU A 694 -7.50 13.26 4.94
CA GLU A 694 -7.92 11.84 5.05
C GLU A 694 -8.89 11.42 3.93
N GLU A 695 -9.67 12.35 3.38
CA GLU A 695 -10.58 12.13 2.26
C GLU A 695 -9.88 11.81 0.92
N GLU A 696 -8.74 12.45 0.64
CA GLU A 696 -7.95 12.12 -0.56
C GLU A 696 -7.24 10.77 -0.42
N LYS A 697 -6.86 10.40 0.79
CA LYS A 697 -6.33 9.05 1.08
C LYS A 697 -7.38 7.97 0.88
N GLU A 698 -8.63 8.21 1.27
CA GLU A 698 -9.75 7.32 1.00
C GLU A 698 -10.04 7.18 -0.50
N ALA A 699 -10.00 8.28 -1.25
CA ALA A 699 -10.21 8.26 -2.71
C ALA A 699 -9.09 7.52 -3.46
N GLU A 700 -7.83 7.71 -3.07
CA GLU A 700 -6.68 6.99 -3.65
C GLU A 700 -6.71 5.50 -3.31
N LEU A 701 -7.24 5.13 -2.14
CA LEU A 701 -7.37 3.74 -1.70
C LEU A 701 -8.55 3.04 -2.38
N LEU A 702 -9.67 3.72 -2.58
CA LEU A 702 -10.81 3.21 -3.36
C LEU A 702 -10.46 3.01 -4.84
N ALA A 703 -9.63 3.90 -5.40
CA ALA A 703 -9.10 3.74 -6.76
C ALA A 703 -8.13 2.55 -6.88
N ARG A 704 -7.47 2.16 -5.79
CA ARG A 704 -6.59 0.98 -5.74
C ARG A 704 -7.34 -0.34 -5.57
N GLU A 705 -8.44 -0.38 -4.85
CA GLU A 705 -9.26 -1.60 -4.69
C GLU A 705 -9.89 -2.05 -6.01
N GLY A 706 -10.17 -1.12 -6.94
CA GLY A 706 -10.64 -1.43 -8.30
C GLY A 706 -9.55 -1.92 -9.26
N SER A 707 -8.26 -1.81 -8.89
CA SER A 707 -7.12 -2.20 -9.75
C SER A 707 -6.26 -3.33 -9.17
N ASP A 708 -6.49 -3.76 -7.94
CA ASP A 708 -5.59 -4.70 -7.24
C ASP A 708 -5.68 -6.14 -7.73
N ASP A 709 -6.79 -6.55 -8.36
CA ASP A 709 -6.88 -7.86 -9.04
C ASP A 709 -6.05 -7.91 -10.33
N GLY A 710 -5.74 -6.75 -10.94
CA GLY A 710 -4.86 -6.65 -12.11
C GLY A 710 -3.38 -6.40 -11.78
N MET A 711 -3.09 -5.67 -10.70
CA MET A 711 -1.72 -5.26 -10.36
C MET A 711 -0.88 -6.36 -9.69
N LEU A 712 -1.48 -7.29 -8.99
CA LEU A 712 -0.75 -8.46 -8.47
C LEU A 712 -0.34 -9.40 -9.62
N ALA A 713 -1.13 -9.44 -10.71
CA ALA A 713 -0.73 -10.11 -11.94
C ALA A 713 0.41 -9.38 -12.66
N GLU A 714 0.43 -8.03 -12.68
CA GLU A 714 1.48 -7.25 -13.36
C GLU A 714 2.83 -7.25 -12.63
N VAL A 715 2.86 -7.26 -11.30
CA VAL A 715 4.12 -7.35 -10.54
C VAL A 715 4.80 -8.72 -10.73
N PHE A 716 4.05 -9.75 -11.12
CA PHE A 716 4.55 -11.09 -11.38
C PHE A 716 4.49 -11.51 -12.86
N ALA A 717 3.78 -10.75 -13.72
CA ALA A 717 3.66 -11.04 -15.16
C ALA A 717 4.71 -10.35 -16.05
N ASP A 718 5.55 -9.46 -15.49
CA ASP A 718 6.70 -8.89 -16.23
C ASP A 718 7.91 -9.85 -16.21
N ALA A 719 7.68 -11.15 -16.42
CA ALA A 719 8.71 -12.01 -16.99
C ALA A 719 8.56 -11.94 -18.53
N PRO A 720 9.63 -11.66 -19.27
CA PRO A 720 9.51 -11.50 -20.71
C PRO A 720 9.06 -12.81 -21.34
N LEU A 721 7.91 -12.77 -22.02
CA LEU A 721 7.62 -13.71 -23.08
C LEU A 721 8.58 -13.42 -24.25
N LEU A 722 9.58 -14.24 -24.42
CA LEU A 722 10.22 -14.60 -25.66
C LEU A 722 10.18 -16.10 -25.79
#